data_018a1cc90b1a48efb53cf41711c3908e
#
_entry.id   018a1cc90b1a48efb53cf41711c3908e
#
_cell.length_a   1.000
_cell.length_b   1.000
_cell.length_c   1.000
_cell.angle_alpha   90.00
_cell.angle_beta   90.00
_cell.angle_gamma   90.00
#
_symmetry.space_group_name_H-M   'P 1'
#
loop_
_entity.id
_entity.type
_entity.pdbx_description
1 polymer ?
#
loop_
_entity_poly.entity_id
_entity_poly.type
_entity_poly.pdbx_seq_one_letter_code
_entity_poly.pdbx_strand_id
1 'polypeptide(L)'
;MGKKKGGKRLTKRDIADAIQALFQAHPGETLSFKQIFKALKFDTHPVKMLAIDVMEEMEWDDWLSRVSDNSYKLNLKTQVQEGTFIRKANGKNSFQPDDGGKPVFVAERNSMFALNGDRVKVAFMARRQNHIKEAIVTEILERKHDQAVGILQVEKDFAFLNAEGNFFTSDILIPKKKLKGGKTGEKAVVKIIQWPSAESKKIIGEVVDVLGKQGENNVEMHAILAQYGLPYKYPKKVEDAAQKINAEISAEEIARREDFRDVFTCTIDPKDAKDFDDALSIRKVGKHWEVGVHIADVSHYVTEGSIIDREAEQRATSVYLVDRTIPMLPERLCNFVCSLRPNEEKLSYSVIFELDDDANIKDWHLAHTVIKSDRRYAYEEVQEILEGKDGDYADELRTLDTLAKHLRERRFKNGAVKFDREELHFDIDDNGKPTRCYFKKSTDATQLIEEFMLLANRTVAEFIGKAGKAKKSEDPNKPSKSKGKTFVYRIHDQPDPQKLENLRTALAPFGYKVKTSGTKGAISKNLNKLMEESQGEREQKLVETLTLRAMMKAKYSTHNIGHYGLAFDYYTHFTSPIRRYPDTMVHRLLTRYQDGGRSVNQDHYEELCEHCSQMEQTAQYAERDSIKYKMVEFMADKVGLEFDAHISGVQSYGLYCEIDDNHCEGLVGMHDLDGDYYEFDERNYCLVGRRTHHKYQLGDAVRIKVARANIEKRQLDFILAD
;
A
#
# COMPACT_ATOMS: atom_id res chain seq x y z
N MET A 1 -23.67 70.86 14.35
CA MET A 1 -23.73 69.56 15.06
C MET A 1 -23.17 68.49 14.11
N GLY A 2 -21.88 68.18 14.27
CA GLY A 2 -21.21 67.22 13.42
C GLY A 2 -21.43 65.77 13.94
N LYS A 3 -21.92 64.89 13.07
CA LYS A 3 -22.01 63.46 13.33
C LYS A 3 -20.59 62.86 13.45
N LYS A 4 -20.19 62.44 14.67
CA LYS A 4 -19.03 61.59 14.88
C LYS A 4 -19.22 60.26 14.09
N LYS A 5 -18.34 60.02 13.08
CA LYS A 5 -18.22 58.68 12.47
C LYS A 5 -17.85 57.71 13.57
N GLY A 6 -18.73 56.78 13.91
CA GLY A 6 -18.48 55.67 14.82
C GLY A 6 -17.38 54.79 14.25
N GLY A 7 -16.22 54.75 14.92
CA GLY A 7 -15.13 53.84 14.57
C GLY A 7 -15.61 52.38 14.67
N LYS A 8 -15.34 51.58 13.69
CA LYS A 8 -15.63 50.14 13.64
C LYS A 8 -14.96 49.51 14.89
N ARG A 9 -15.73 48.87 15.76
CA ARG A 9 -15.23 48.20 16.95
C ARG A 9 -14.33 47.05 16.51
N LEU A 10 -13.02 47.09 16.82
CA LEU A 10 -12.08 46.03 16.49
C LEU A 10 -12.53 44.73 17.16
N THR A 11 -12.65 43.67 16.36
CA THR A 11 -12.95 42.33 16.86
C THR A 11 -11.66 41.65 17.32
N LYS A 12 -11.76 40.58 18.12
CA LYS A 12 -10.61 39.77 18.53
C LYS A 12 -9.83 39.25 17.29
N ARG A 13 -10.54 38.97 16.21
CA ARG A 13 -9.96 38.57 14.93
C ARG A 13 -9.13 39.67 14.29
N ASP A 14 -9.68 40.87 14.19
CA ASP A 14 -8.97 41.99 13.57
C ASP A 14 -7.67 42.30 14.34
N ILE A 15 -7.68 42.12 15.67
CA ILE A 15 -6.51 42.30 16.53
C ILE A 15 -5.48 41.18 16.30
N ALA A 16 -5.91 39.93 16.21
CA ALA A 16 -5.04 38.79 15.95
C ALA A 16 -4.36 38.91 14.56
N ASP A 17 -5.12 39.23 13.54
CA ASP A 17 -4.62 39.44 12.18
C ASP A 17 -3.58 40.57 12.12
N ALA A 18 -3.82 41.68 12.87
CA ALA A 18 -2.92 42.82 12.94
C ALA A 18 -1.61 42.48 13.68
N ILE A 19 -1.68 41.75 14.81
CA ILE A 19 -0.51 41.30 15.58
C ILE A 19 0.31 40.33 14.71
N GLN A 20 -0.33 39.41 14.04
CA GLN A 20 0.33 38.46 13.16
C GLN A 20 1.10 39.16 12.05
N ALA A 21 0.48 40.12 11.35
CA ALA A 21 1.10 40.89 10.29
C ALA A 21 2.32 41.68 10.83
N LEU A 22 2.21 42.25 12.04
CA LEU A 22 3.32 43.01 12.67
C LEU A 22 4.54 42.10 12.91
N PHE A 23 4.36 40.92 13.53
CA PHE A 23 5.48 40.03 13.81
C PHE A 23 6.05 39.38 12.55
N GLN A 24 5.24 39.13 11.53
CA GLN A 24 5.72 38.66 10.23
C GLN A 24 6.54 39.73 9.47
N ALA A 25 6.24 41.00 9.67
CA ALA A 25 7.03 42.11 9.11
C ALA A 25 8.38 42.30 9.85
N HIS A 26 8.49 41.80 11.07
CA HIS A 26 9.67 41.91 11.90
C HIS A 26 10.19 40.55 12.41
N PRO A 27 10.55 39.61 11.53
CA PRO A 27 10.97 38.27 11.91
C PRO A 27 12.29 38.32 12.67
N GLY A 28 12.31 37.72 13.87
CA GLY A 28 13.50 37.66 14.74
C GLY A 28 13.67 38.85 15.73
N GLU A 29 12.87 39.90 15.60
CA GLU A 29 12.86 41.00 16.55
C GLU A 29 12.02 40.68 17.79
N THR A 30 12.48 41.13 18.96
CA THR A 30 11.71 41.11 20.23
C THR A 30 10.93 42.41 20.33
N LEU A 31 9.59 42.31 20.34
CA LEU A 31 8.70 43.47 20.46
C LEU A 31 8.05 43.51 21.85
N SER A 32 8.17 44.66 22.52
CA SER A 32 7.49 44.92 23.79
C SER A 32 6.02 45.31 23.56
N PHE A 33 5.14 45.11 24.56
CA PHE A 33 3.75 45.56 24.51
C PHE A 33 3.63 47.05 24.11
N LYS A 34 4.52 47.91 24.61
CA LYS A 34 4.53 49.34 24.25
C LYS A 34 4.80 49.57 22.77
N GLN A 35 5.71 48.82 22.18
CA GLN A 35 6.03 48.91 20.73
C GLN A 35 4.87 48.37 19.90
N ILE A 36 4.29 47.21 20.28
CA ILE A 36 3.16 46.58 19.59
C ILE A 36 1.94 47.53 19.58
N PHE A 37 1.56 48.05 20.75
CA PHE A 37 0.41 48.95 20.86
C PHE A 37 0.61 50.24 20.07
N LYS A 38 1.83 50.79 20.07
CA LYS A 38 2.17 51.98 19.27
C LYS A 38 2.11 51.71 17.77
N ALA A 39 2.68 50.57 17.32
CA ALA A 39 2.71 50.21 15.92
C ALA A 39 1.28 49.95 15.36
N LEU A 40 0.43 49.28 16.14
CA LEU A 40 -0.94 48.89 15.74
C LEU A 40 -1.98 49.97 16.13
N LYS A 41 -1.58 51.06 16.75
CA LYS A 41 -2.46 52.15 17.23
C LYS A 41 -3.59 51.64 18.16
N PHE A 42 -3.23 50.75 19.07
CA PHE A 42 -4.14 50.24 20.10
C PHE A 42 -4.16 51.22 21.28
N ASP A 43 -5.04 52.22 21.19
CA ASP A 43 -5.01 53.36 22.13
C ASP A 43 -5.87 53.16 23.35
N THR A 44 -6.95 52.36 23.26
CA THR A 44 -7.91 52.19 24.36
C THR A 44 -7.56 51.00 25.25
N HIS A 45 -7.82 51.13 26.56
CA HIS A 45 -7.53 50.06 27.54
C HIS A 45 -8.18 48.71 27.18
N PRO A 46 -9.47 48.62 26.78
CA PRO A 46 -10.08 47.35 26.41
C PRO A 46 -9.41 46.69 25.22
N VAL A 47 -8.95 47.43 24.19
CA VAL A 47 -8.25 46.88 23.03
C VAL A 47 -6.86 46.39 23.42
N LYS A 48 -6.17 47.06 24.34
CA LYS A 48 -4.86 46.62 24.86
C LYS A 48 -4.98 45.31 25.64
N MET A 49 -5.98 45.19 26.50
CA MET A 49 -6.21 43.95 27.25
C MET A 49 -6.54 42.78 26.31
N LEU A 50 -7.42 43.01 25.34
CA LEU A 50 -7.76 41.99 24.35
C LEU A 50 -6.56 41.60 23.46
N ALA A 51 -5.64 42.52 23.20
CA ALA A 51 -4.40 42.23 22.47
C ALA A 51 -3.41 41.42 23.33
N ILE A 52 -3.35 41.64 24.65
CA ILE A 52 -2.57 40.78 25.56
C ILE A 52 -3.14 39.38 25.58
N ASP A 53 -4.45 39.20 25.74
CA ASP A 53 -5.11 37.89 25.70
C ASP A 53 -4.82 37.16 24.41
N VAL A 54 -4.84 37.88 23.27
CA VAL A 54 -4.50 37.30 21.97
C VAL A 54 -3.04 36.86 21.88
N MET A 55 -2.10 37.64 22.41
CA MET A 55 -0.67 37.29 22.42
C MET A 55 -0.38 36.10 23.35
N GLU A 56 -1.09 35.98 24.46
CA GLU A 56 -0.99 34.83 25.37
C GLU A 56 -1.56 33.56 24.71
N GLU A 57 -2.64 33.68 23.93
CA GLU A 57 -3.12 32.58 23.11
C GLU A 57 -2.10 32.19 22.03
N MET A 58 -1.44 33.16 21.39
CA MET A 58 -0.39 32.92 20.41
C MET A 58 0.86 32.25 21.01
N GLU A 59 1.20 32.58 22.26
CA GLU A 59 2.26 31.90 23.01
C GLU A 59 1.87 30.46 23.33
N TRP A 60 0.64 30.24 23.79
CA TRP A 60 0.13 28.90 24.05
C TRP A 60 0.14 28.02 22.77
N ASP A 61 -0.04 28.64 21.62
CA ASP A 61 -0.02 27.97 20.31
C ASP A 61 1.40 27.86 19.72
N ASP A 62 2.47 28.17 20.53
CA ASP A 62 3.87 28.17 20.09
C ASP A 62 4.18 29.12 18.92
N TRP A 63 3.26 30.03 18.57
CA TRP A 63 3.46 30.98 17.48
C TRP A 63 4.31 32.19 17.91
N LEU A 64 4.17 32.64 19.17
CA LEU A 64 5.04 33.60 19.84
C LEU A 64 5.81 32.88 20.95
N SER A 65 7.04 33.33 21.18
CA SER A 65 7.81 32.98 22.36
C SER A 65 7.90 34.19 23.27
N ARG A 66 7.50 34.04 24.52
CA ARG A 66 7.68 35.09 25.56
C ARG A 66 9.15 35.21 25.87
N VAL A 67 9.71 36.41 25.73
CA VAL A 67 11.11 36.72 26.04
C VAL A 67 11.23 37.34 27.44
N SER A 68 10.22 38.13 27.83
CA SER A 68 10.07 38.72 29.17
C SER A 68 8.58 38.94 29.46
N ASP A 69 8.21 39.32 30.69
CA ASP A 69 6.81 39.55 31.07
C ASP A 69 6.04 40.50 30.15
N ASN A 70 6.73 41.38 29.44
CA ASN A 70 6.14 42.39 28.58
C ASN A 70 6.63 42.36 27.13
N SER A 71 7.28 41.30 26.70
CA SER A 71 7.81 41.23 25.34
C SER A 71 7.74 39.84 24.74
N TYR A 72 7.47 39.80 23.45
CA TYR A 72 7.36 38.60 22.65
C TYR A 72 8.28 38.68 21.43
N LYS A 73 8.65 37.53 20.91
CA LYS A 73 9.24 37.36 19.58
C LYS A 73 8.52 36.28 18.82
N LEU A 74 8.61 36.35 17.52
CA LEU A 74 8.09 35.33 16.63
C LEU A 74 8.86 34.01 16.82
N ASN A 75 8.14 32.90 16.97
CA ASN A 75 8.76 31.59 17.02
C ASN A 75 9.02 31.07 15.60
N LEU A 76 10.22 31.33 15.09
CA LEU A 76 10.58 30.98 13.69
C LEU A 76 10.59 29.49 13.39
N LYS A 77 10.67 28.63 14.41
CA LYS A 77 10.66 27.16 14.23
C LYS A 77 9.27 26.58 13.93
N THR A 78 8.19 27.28 14.27
CA THR A 78 6.81 26.81 14.12
C THR A 78 6.04 27.48 12.99
N GLN A 79 6.63 28.41 12.25
CA GLN A 79 5.90 29.24 11.28
C GLN A 79 5.45 28.53 10.03
N VAL A 80 6.22 27.56 9.57
CA VAL A 80 5.91 26.86 8.32
C VAL A 80 6.27 25.41 8.48
N GLN A 81 5.32 24.52 8.18
CA GLN A 81 5.54 23.08 8.12
C GLN A 81 5.16 22.53 6.76
N GLU A 82 5.87 21.50 6.35
CA GLU A 82 5.55 20.71 5.16
C GLU A 82 4.81 19.44 5.56
N GLY A 83 3.96 18.96 4.66
CA GLY A 83 3.19 17.75 4.88
C GLY A 83 2.11 17.55 3.84
N THR A 84 1.22 16.61 4.11
CA THR A 84 0.17 16.17 3.19
C THR A 84 -1.18 16.84 3.48
N PHE A 85 -1.82 17.38 2.46
CA PHE A 85 -3.18 17.92 2.53
C PHE A 85 -4.20 16.77 2.38
N ILE A 86 -5.11 16.67 3.34
CA ILE A 86 -6.18 15.66 3.35
C ILE A 86 -7.51 16.38 3.13
N ARG A 87 -8.11 16.17 1.97
CA ARG A 87 -9.41 16.73 1.61
C ARG A 87 -10.54 15.84 2.10
N LYS A 88 -11.56 16.43 2.72
CA LYS A 88 -12.77 15.73 3.16
C LYS A 88 -14.00 16.28 2.45
N ALA A 89 -14.94 15.40 2.10
CA ALA A 89 -16.16 15.74 1.39
C ALA A 89 -17.02 16.80 2.12
N ASN A 90 -16.94 16.87 3.44
CA ASN A 90 -17.65 17.84 4.26
C ASN A 90 -16.93 19.21 4.41
N GLY A 91 -15.85 19.44 3.66
CA GLY A 91 -15.05 20.68 3.70
C GLY A 91 -14.22 20.88 4.98
N LYS A 92 -14.24 19.90 5.91
CA LYS A 92 -13.37 19.91 7.11
C LYS A 92 -12.04 19.24 6.76
N ASN A 93 -11.25 19.90 5.91
CA ASN A 93 -9.96 19.40 5.47
C ASN A 93 -8.94 19.41 6.62
N SER A 94 -7.88 18.62 6.47
CA SER A 94 -6.79 18.56 7.43
C SER A 94 -5.43 18.54 6.74
N PHE A 95 -4.42 18.99 7.46
CA PHE A 95 -3.02 18.92 7.11
C PHE A 95 -2.35 17.90 8.02
N GLN A 96 -1.66 16.93 7.45
CA GLN A 96 -0.86 15.94 8.16
C GLN A 96 0.61 16.33 8.04
N PRO A 97 1.28 16.74 9.14
CA PRO A 97 2.70 17.07 9.13
C PRO A 97 3.57 15.85 8.80
N ASP A 98 4.69 16.07 8.10
CA ASP A 98 5.67 15.02 7.77
C ASP A 98 6.43 14.51 9.02
N ASP A 99 6.49 15.30 10.09
CA ASP A 99 7.11 14.92 11.35
C ASP A 99 6.27 13.97 12.23
N GLY A 100 5.12 13.51 11.73
CA GLY A 100 4.21 12.62 12.44
C GLY A 100 3.32 13.30 13.49
N GLY A 101 3.30 14.64 13.52
CA GLY A 101 2.43 15.43 14.39
C GLY A 101 0.93 15.15 14.17
N LYS A 102 0.08 15.56 15.09
CA LYS A 102 -1.38 15.41 14.96
C LYS A 102 -1.91 16.21 13.76
N PRO A 103 -2.91 15.67 13.02
CA PRO A 103 -3.53 16.39 11.93
C PRO A 103 -4.11 17.73 12.37
N VAL A 104 -3.88 18.79 11.57
CA VAL A 104 -4.35 20.15 11.86
C VAL A 104 -5.45 20.52 10.88
N PHE A 105 -6.51 21.17 11.38
CA PHE A 105 -7.65 21.60 10.58
C PHE A 105 -7.25 22.69 9.56
N VAL A 106 -7.75 22.56 8.31
CA VAL A 106 -7.62 23.56 7.25
C VAL A 106 -9.00 23.86 6.68
N ALA A 107 -9.48 25.09 6.87
CA ALA A 107 -10.74 25.50 6.26
C ALA A 107 -10.64 25.52 4.73
N GLU A 108 -11.76 25.27 4.03
CA GLU A 108 -11.79 25.25 2.56
C GLU A 108 -11.21 26.53 1.93
N ARG A 109 -11.56 27.69 2.47
CA ARG A 109 -11.04 28.99 2.03
C ARG A 109 -9.53 29.17 2.19
N ASN A 110 -8.91 28.35 3.07
CA ASN A 110 -7.49 28.39 3.42
C ASN A 110 -6.72 27.25 2.73
N SER A 111 -7.37 26.50 1.85
CA SER A 111 -6.77 25.32 1.17
C SER A 111 -5.91 25.66 -0.04
N MET A 112 -5.95 26.90 -0.55
CA MET A 112 -5.26 27.32 -1.78
C MET A 112 -5.52 26.39 -2.98
N PHE A 113 -6.73 25.80 -3.05
CA PHE A 113 -7.11 24.79 -4.05
C PHE A 113 -6.26 23.53 -4.01
N ALA A 114 -5.69 23.16 -2.85
CA ALA A 114 -5.02 21.89 -2.67
C ALA A 114 -6.01 20.73 -2.83
N LEU A 115 -5.57 19.68 -3.48
CA LEU A 115 -6.32 18.45 -3.69
C LEU A 115 -5.91 17.40 -2.65
N ASN A 116 -6.69 16.33 -2.54
CA ASN A 116 -6.41 15.26 -1.60
C ASN A 116 -5.08 14.57 -1.91
N GLY A 117 -4.17 14.59 -0.94
CA GLY A 117 -2.85 13.98 -1.05
C GLY A 117 -1.77 14.91 -1.60
N ASP A 118 -2.08 16.17 -1.97
CA ASP A 118 -1.06 17.14 -2.37
C ASP A 118 -0.06 17.39 -1.24
N ARG A 119 1.21 17.49 -1.57
CA ARG A 119 2.23 17.95 -0.66
C ARG A 119 2.19 19.47 -0.59
N VAL A 120 2.03 19.99 0.61
CA VAL A 120 1.79 21.41 0.82
C VAL A 120 2.67 21.96 1.94
N LYS A 121 2.89 23.25 1.86
CA LYS A 121 3.48 24.06 2.90
C LYS A 121 2.38 24.86 3.59
N VAL A 122 2.33 24.82 4.92
CA VAL A 122 1.30 25.51 5.68
C VAL A 122 1.90 26.46 6.70
N ALA A 123 1.17 27.55 6.96
CA ALA A 123 1.38 28.41 8.11
C ALA A 123 0.25 28.20 9.11
N PHE A 124 0.55 28.28 10.40
CA PHE A 124 -0.46 28.12 11.44
C PHE A 124 -1.09 29.47 11.80
N MET A 125 -2.42 29.44 11.93
CA MET A 125 -3.14 30.63 12.40
C MET A 125 -2.95 30.81 13.92
N ALA A 126 -2.71 32.04 14.33
CA ALA A 126 -2.60 32.44 15.72
C ALA A 126 -3.92 32.31 16.52
N ARG A 127 -5.02 32.01 15.83
CA ARG A 127 -6.36 31.93 16.40
C ARG A 127 -6.90 30.52 16.40
N ARG A 128 -7.39 30.09 17.56
CA ARG A 128 -8.23 28.89 17.71
C ARG A 128 -9.70 29.27 17.52
N GLN A 129 -10.35 28.69 16.52
CA GLN A 129 -11.81 28.69 16.49
C GLN A 129 -12.27 27.47 17.31
N ASN A 130 -12.97 27.66 18.40
CA ASN A 130 -13.41 26.60 19.33
C ASN A 130 -12.27 25.70 19.86
N HIS A 131 -11.11 26.27 20.21
CA HIS A 131 -9.92 25.53 20.66
C HIS A 131 -9.29 24.57 19.63
N ILE A 132 -9.64 24.67 18.34
CA ILE A 132 -9.04 23.87 17.27
C ILE A 132 -7.92 24.68 16.61
N LYS A 133 -6.70 24.13 16.55
CA LYS A 133 -5.58 24.68 15.78
C LYS A 133 -5.95 24.69 14.30
N GLU A 134 -5.79 25.82 13.61
CA GLU A 134 -6.13 25.99 12.18
C GLU A 134 -4.87 26.36 11.40
N ALA A 135 -4.71 25.77 10.20
CA ALA A 135 -3.63 26.06 9.29
C ALA A 135 -4.13 26.64 7.96
N ILE A 136 -3.25 27.38 7.29
CA ILE A 136 -3.45 27.94 5.96
C ILE A 136 -2.40 27.34 5.03
N VAL A 137 -2.80 26.81 3.90
CA VAL A 137 -1.89 26.39 2.83
C VAL A 137 -1.29 27.65 2.21
N THR A 138 0.03 27.78 2.24
CA THR A 138 0.78 28.91 1.68
C THR A 138 1.40 28.58 0.33
N GLU A 139 1.66 27.29 0.07
CA GLU A 139 2.27 26.82 -1.15
C GLU A 139 1.88 25.36 -1.40
N ILE A 140 1.66 25.00 -2.65
CA ILE A 140 1.53 23.60 -3.08
C ILE A 140 2.86 23.19 -3.65
N LEU A 141 3.59 22.34 -2.91
CA LEU A 141 4.94 21.89 -3.27
C LEU A 141 4.90 20.87 -4.40
N GLU A 142 3.95 19.92 -4.30
CA GLU A 142 3.80 18.85 -5.26
C GLU A 142 2.33 18.44 -5.38
N ARG A 143 1.87 18.24 -6.60
CA ARG A 143 0.55 17.68 -6.88
C ARG A 143 0.64 16.16 -6.88
N LYS A 144 -0.19 15.51 -6.09
CA LYS A 144 -0.24 14.04 -6.08
C LYS A 144 -0.72 13.47 -7.41
N HIS A 145 -1.64 14.14 -8.07
CA HIS A 145 -2.23 13.71 -9.34
C HIS A 145 -2.20 14.88 -10.33
N ASP A 146 -1.54 14.68 -11.46
CA ASP A 146 -1.53 15.62 -12.59
C ASP A 146 -2.45 15.15 -13.72
N GLN A 147 -3.08 13.99 -13.57
CA GLN A 147 -4.01 13.41 -14.52
C GLN A 147 -5.35 13.11 -13.86
N ALA A 148 -6.41 13.17 -14.65
CA ALA A 148 -7.76 12.79 -14.28
C ALA A 148 -8.32 11.78 -15.27
N VAL A 149 -9.14 10.86 -14.78
CA VAL A 149 -9.91 9.94 -15.61
C VAL A 149 -11.39 10.28 -15.43
N GLY A 150 -12.16 10.21 -16.49
CA GLY A 150 -13.58 10.51 -16.42
C GLY A 150 -14.27 10.39 -17.77
N ILE A 151 -15.52 10.82 -17.79
CA ILE A 151 -16.39 10.75 -18.97
C ILE A 151 -16.40 12.08 -19.68
N LEU A 152 -16.20 12.07 -20.99
CA LEU A 152 -16.25 13.25 -21.84
C LEU A 152 -17.70 13.67 -22.12
N GLN A 153 -17.95 14.96 -21.97
CA GLN A 153 -19.13 15.64 -22.46
C GLN A 153 -18.68 16.70 -23.46
N VAL A 154 -18.89 16.46 -24.75
CA VAL A 154 -18.39 17.30 -25.83
C VAL A 154 -19.44 18.30 -26.26
N GLU A 155 -19.08 19.58 -26.21
CA GLU A 155 -19.85 20.71 -26.66
C GLU A 155 -19.31 21.27 -28.01
N LYS A 156 -19.91 22.33 -28.56
CA LYS A 156 -19.53 22.90 -29.86
C LYS A 156 -18.07 23.33 -29.90
N ASP A 157 -17.60 24.07 -28.90
CA ASP A 157 -16.28 24.74 -28.90
C ASP A 157 -15.31 24.20 -27.81
N PHE A 158 -15.78 23.39 -26.89
CA PHE A 158 -15.02 22.79 -25.79
C PHE A 158 -15.63 21.46 -25.39
N ALA A 159 -15.00 20.78 -24.44
CA ALA A 159 -15.57 19.64 -23.76
C ALA A 159 -15.34 19.78 -22.25
N PHE A 160 -16.12 19.05 -21.47
CA PHE A 160 -15.87 18.80 -20.08
C PHE A 160 -15.47 17.34 -19.87
N LEU A 161 -14.57 17.10 -18.93
CA LEU A 161 -14.38 15.80 -18.34
C LEU A 161 -15.08 15.79 -16.98
N ASN A 162 -16.10 14.96 -16.84
CA ASN A 162 -16.69 14.64 -15.56
C ASN A 162 -15.76 13.61 -14.88
N ALA A 163 -14.88 14.11 -13.99
CA ALA A 163 -13.82 13.30 -13.40
C ALA A 163 -14.39 12.28 -12.42
N GLU A 164 -13.92 11.05 -12.52
CA GLU A 164 -14.25 9.96 -11.59
C GLU A 164 -13.41 10.06 -10.30
N GLY A 165 -13.97 9.52 -9.21
CA GLY A 165 -13.34 9.54 -7.90
C GLY A 165 -13.48 10.86 -7.16
N ASN A 166 -12.82 10.96 -6.00
CA ASN A 166 -12.95 12.10 -5.08
C ASN A 166 -11.74 13.06 -5.13
N PHE A 167 -10.90 12.96 -6.15
CA PHE A 167 -9.69 13.79 -6.23
C PHE A 167 -10.00 15.19 -6.77
N PHE A 168 -10.82 15.29 -7.82
CA PHE A 168 -11.22 16.54 -8.42
C PHE A 168 -12.61 16.94 -7.95
N THR A 169 -12.77 18.20 -7.58
CA THR A 169 -14.04 18.73 -7.01
C THR A 169 -14.91 19.46 -8.02
N SER A 170 -14.44 19.57 -9.26
CA SER A 170 -15.14 20.22 -10.36
C SER A 170 -14.74 19.58 -11.68
N ASP A 171 -15.63 19.69 -12.67
CA ASP A 171 -15.36 19.26 -14.03
C ASP A 171 -14.15 19.96 -14.62
N ILE A 172 -13.42 19.24 -15.46
CA ILE A 172 -12.20 19.72 -16.11
C ILE A 172 -12.55 20.20 -17.52
N LEU A 173 -12.29 21.48 -17.80
CA LEU A 173 -12.52 22.07 -19.12
C LEU A 173 -11.44 21.62 -20.10
N ILE A 174 -11.84 21.15 -21.28
CA ILE A 174 -10.95 20.72 -22.37
C ILE A 174 -11.20 21.57 -23.60
N PRO A 175 -10.24 22.39 -24.04
CA PRO A 175 -10.33 23.09 -25.29
C PRO A 175 -10.47 22.13 -26.49
N LYS A 176 -11.30 22.41 -27.47
CA LYS A 176 -11.59 21.49 -28.59
C LYS A 176 -10.32 21.02 -29.32
N LYS A 177 -9.33 21.89 -29.46
CA LYS A 177 -8.03 21.53 -30.07
C LYS A 177 -7.23 20.49 -29.30
N LYS A 178 -7.57 20.26 -28.02
CA LYS A 178 -6.90 19.32 -27.09
C LYS A 178 -7.73 18.06 -26.78
N LEU A 179 -8.82 17.85 -27.54
CA LEU A 179 -9.77 16.74 -27.33
C LEU A 179 -9.30 15.43 -27.95
N LYS A 180 -8.33 15.44 -28.85
CA LYS A 180 -7.80 14.23 -29.56
C LYS A 180 -8.87 13.32 -30.17
N GLY A 181 -9.98 13.89 -30.63
CA GLY A 181 -11.06 13.14 -31.29
C GLY A 181 -12.04 12.42 -30.36
N GLY A 182 -11.92 12.60 -29.05
CA GLY A 182 -12.84 12.03 -28.07
C GLY A 182 -14.29 12.49 -28.28
N LYS A 183 -15.25 11.61 -27.95
CA LYS A 183 -16.69 11.82 -28.13
C LYS A 183 -17.41 11.82 -26.80
N THR A 184 -18.61 12.39 -26.77
CA THR A 184 -19.48 12.33 -25.57
C THR A 184 -19.80 10.89 -25.20
N GLY A 185 -19.66 10.56 -23.91
CA GLY A 185 -19.88 9.22 -23.36
C GLY A 185 -18.66 8.30 -23.42
N GLU A 186 -17.54 8.76 -23.98
CA GLU A 186 -16.27 8.01 -23.91
C GLU A 186 -15.50 8.39 -22.63
N LYS A 187 -14.82 7.41 -22.05
CA LYS A 187 -13.85 7.63 -20.98
C LYS A 187 -12.52 8.08 -21.58
N ALA A 188 -11.89 9.02 -20.91
CA ALA A 188 -10.59 9.55 -21.32
C ALA A 188 -9.68 9.83 -20.13
N VAL A 189 -8.38 9.76 -20.40
CA VAL A 189 -7.33 10.24 -19.50
C VAL A 189 -6.98 11.67 -19.92
N VAL A 190 -7.04 12.59 -18.98
CA VAL A 190 -6.79 14.02 -19.20
C VAL A 190 -5.67 14.49 -18.30
N LYS A 191 -4.63 15.09 -18.89
CA LYS A 191 -3.57 15.75 -18.14
C LYS A 191 -3.98 17.19 -17.82
N ILE A 192 -3.77 17.60 -16.58
CA ILE A 192 -4.05 18.97 -16.15
C ILE A 192 -2.94 19.88 -16.65
N ILE A 193 -3.31 20.92 -17.38
CA ILE A 193 -2.40 21.92 -17.94
C ILE A 193 -2.55 23.30 -17.30
N GLN A 194 -3.67 23.53 -16.60
CA GLN A 194 -3.88 24.72 -15.80
C GLN A 194 -4.67 24.37 -14.54
N TRP A 195 -4.09 24.70 -13.41
CA TRP A 195 -4.68 24.53 -12.09
C TRP A 195 -5.52 25.75 -11.68
N PRO A 196 -6.50 25.59 -10.78
CA PRO A 196 -7.26 26.72 -10.28
C PRO A 196 -6.34 27.69 -9.51
N SER A 197 -6.62 28.97 -9.66
CA SER A 197 -5.91 30.07 -8.99
C SER A 197 -6.92 31.10 -8.48
N ALA A 198 -6.42 32.11 -7.78
CA ALA A 198 -7.24 33.24 -7.35
C ALA A 198 -7.90 33.99 -8.54
N GLU A 199 -7.26 33.99 -9.70
CA GLU A 199 -7.73 34.67 -10.91
C GLU A 199 -8.72 33.80 -11.72
N SER A 200 -8.54 32.49 -11.70
CA SER A 200 -9.40 31.54 -12.42
C SER A 200 -9.61 30.26 -11.61
N LYS A 201 -10.85 30.01 -11.22
CA LYS A 201 -11.22 28.76 -10.52
C LYS A 201 -11.34 27.56 -11.44
N LYS A 202 -11.13 27.72 -12.77
CA LYS A 202 -11.28 26.64 -13.75
C LYS A 202 -10.05 25.75 -13.76
N ILE A 203 -10.27 24.46 -13.82
CA ILE A 203 -9.25 23.47 -14.14
C ILE A 203 -9.30 23.25 -15.65
N ILE A 204 -8.16 23.34 -16.34
CA ILE A 204 -8.08 23.10 -17.77
C ILE A 204 -7.16 21.91 -18.02
N GLY A 205 -7.60 21.00 -18.89
CA GLY A 205 -6.87 19.78 -19.22
C GLY A 205 -6.71 19.57 -20.72
N GLU A 206 -5.89 18.60 -21.07
CA GLU A 206 -5.79 18.06 -22.43
C GLU A 206 -5.93 16.54 -22.39
N VAL A 207 -6.65 15.95 -23.33
CA VAL A 207 -6.79 14.52 -23.46
C VAL A 207 -5.43 13.89 -23.77
N VAL A 208 -5.01 12.94 -22.97
CA VAL A 208 -3.80 12.13 -23.20
C VAL A 208 -4.17 10.90 -24.01
N ASP A 209 -5.22 10.19 -23.58
CA ASP A 209 -5.70 8.95 -24.21
C ASP A 209 -7.23 8.88 -24.14
N VAL A 210 -7.86 8.37 -25.20
CA VAL A 210 -9.29 8.03 -25.22
C VAL A 210 -9.40 6.52 -25.02
N LEU A 211 -9.94 6.10 -23.87
CA LEU A 211 -9.98 4.70 -23.49
C LEU A 211 -11.06 3.92 -24.24
N GLY A 212 -12.20 4.57 -24.56
CA GLY A 212 -13.33 3.98 -25.25
C GLY A 212 -14.66 4.26 -24.56
N LYS A 213 -15.68 3.48 -24.91
CA LYS A 213 -17.05 3.68 -24.41
C LYS A 213 -17.17 3.22 -22.96
N GLN A 214 -17.81 4.02 -22.13
CA GLN A 214 -18.14 3.68 -20.75
C GLN A 214 -18.89 2.32 -20.66
N GLY A 215 -18.52 1.51 -19.65
CA GLY A 215 -19.12 0.19 -19.38
C GLY A 215 -18.48 -0.97 -20.14
N GLU A 216 -17.59 -0.73 -21.09
CA GLU A 216 -16.78 -1.77 -21.69
C GLU A 216 -15.71 -2.24 -20.70
N ASN A 217 -15.62 -3.54 -20.42
CA ASN A 217 -14.70 -4.09 -19.41
C ASN A 217 -13.26 -3.61 -19.58
N ASN A 218 -12.75 -3.63 -20.81
CA ASN A 218 -11.38 -3.19 -21.09
C ASN A 218 -11.17 -1.71 -20.77
N VAL A 219 -12.18 -0.87 -21.04
CA VAL A 219 -12.16 0.57 -20.77
C VAL A 219 -12.15 0.83 -19.26
N GLU A 220 -12.97 0.08 -18.51
CA GLU A 220 -13.07 0.23 -17.05
C GLU A 220 -11.77 -0.19 -16.35
N MET A 221 -11.16 -1.30 -16.76
CA MET A 221 -9.88 -1.75 -16.20
C MET A 221 -8.75 -0.76 -16.50
N HIS A 222 -8.66 -0.24 -17.73
CA HIS A 222 -7.68 0.80 -18.07
C HIS A 222 -7.95 2.12 -17.32
N ALA A 223 -9.22 2.47 -17.11
CA ALA A 223 -9.60 3.64 -16.32
C ALA A 223 -9.13 3.52 -14.87
N ILE A 224 -9.27 2.35 -14.25
CA ILE A 224 -8.75 2.08 -12.88
C ILE A 224 -7.23 2.28 -12.85
N LEU A 225 -6.48 1.68 -13.78
CA LEU A 225 -5.02 1.84 -13.83
C LEU A 225 -4.61 3.30 -13.99
N ALA A 226 -5.22 4.01 -14.94
CA ALA A 226 -4.94 5.42 -15.20
C ALA A 226 -5.30 6.33 -14.01
N GLN A 227 -6.37 6.02 -13.26
CA GLN A 227 -6.77 6.73 -12.05
C GLN A 227 -5.68 6.70 -10.97
N TYR A 228 -4.92 5.61 -10.89
CA TYR A 228 -3.80 5.44 -9.98
C TYR A 228 -2.45 5.85 -10.59
N GLY A 229 -2.43 6.37 -11.81
CA GLY A 229 -1.19 6.72 -12.52
C GLY A 229 -0.35 5.51 -12.93
N LEU A 230 -0.94 4.31 -12.94
CA LEU A 230 -0.26 3.08 -13.32
C LEU A 230 -0.22 2.95 -14.85
N PRO A 231 0.94 2.64 -15.44
CA PRO A 231 1.07 2.45 -16.88
C PRO A 231 0.40 1.15 -17.33
N TYR A 232 -0.49 1.25 -18.29
CA TYR A 232 -1.23 0.12 -18.87
C TYR A 232 -0.81 -0.22 -20.32
N LYS A 233 0.17 0.50 -20.87
CA LYS A 233 0.78 0.26 -22.18
C LYS A 233 2.30 0.41 -22.05
N TYR A 234 3.05 -0.32 -22.88
CA TYR A 234 4.49 -0.09 -23.01
C TYR A 234 4.79 0.96 -24.06
N PRO A 235 5.81 1.79 -23.86
CA PRO A 235 6.39 2.57 -24.94
C PRO A 235 6.92 1.65 -26.04
N LYS A 236 6.62 1.94 -27.31
CA LYS A 236 7.06 1.13 -28.44
C LYS A 236 8.57 0.85 -28.44
N LYS A 237 9.38 1.82 -28.03
CA LYS A 237 10.85 1.65 -27.91
C LYS A 237 11.25 0.56 -26.93
N VAL A 238 10.48 0.33 -25.88
CA VAL A 238 10.73 -0.72 -24.87
C VAL A 238 10.35 -2.08 -25.46
N GLU A 239 9.21 -2.17 -26.13
CA GLU A 239 8.79 -3.40 -26.83
C GLU A 239 9.78 -3.78 -27.94
N ASP A 240 10.21 -2.82 -28.77
CA ASP A 240 11.20 -3.02 -29.82
C ASP A 240 12.57 -3.48 -29.25
N ALA A 241 12.94 -2.99 -28.07
CA ALA A 241 14.17 -3.42 -27.39
C ALA A 241 14.03 -4.85 -26.85
N ALA A 242 12.89 -5.20 -26.25
CA ALA A 242 12.61 -6.54 -25.77
C ALA A 242 12.61 -7.58 -26.90
N GLN A 243 12.09 -7.22 -28.08
CA GLN A 243 12.11 -8.11 -29.26
C GLN A 243 13.52 -8.43 -29.75
N LYS A 244 14.52 -7.57 -29.50
CA LYS A 244 15.91 -7.76 -29.91
C LYS A 244 16.73 -8.62 -28.96
N ILE A 245 16.20 -8.94 -27.78
CA ILE A 245 16.92 -9.78 -26.82
C ILE A 245 17.01 -11.19 -27.38
N ASN A 246 18.24 -11.71 -27.47
CA ASN A 246 18.45 -13.09 -27.87
C ASN A 246 18.02 -14.05 -26.77
N ALA A 247 17.18 -15.01 -27.10
CA ALA A 247 16.72 -16.05 -26.17
C ALA A 247 17.61 -17.30 -26.21
N GLU A 248 18.51 -17.43 -27.22
CA GLU A 248 19.42 -18.55 -27.31
C GLU A 248 20.52 -18.45 -26.25
N ILE A 249 20.74 -19.53 -25.52
CA ILE A 249 21.78 -19.63 -24.50
C ILE A 249 23.04 -20.18 -25.18
N SER A 250 24.13 -19.43 -25.15
CA SER A 250 25.40 -19.87 -25.75
C SER A 250 26.05 -20.99 -24.93
N ALA A 251 26.80 -21.84 -25.60
CA ALA A 251 27.57 -22.89 -24.95
C ALA A 251 28.58 -22.33 -23.92
N GLU A 252 29.11 -21.13 -24.16
CA GLU A 252 30.01 -20.43 -23.24
C GLU A 252 29.27 -20.01 -21.95
N GLU A 253 28.01 -19.57 -22.07
CA GLU A 253 27.23 -19.21 -20.91
C GLU A 253 26.85 -20.43 -20.09
N ILE A 254 26.47 -21.55 -20.75
CA ILE A 254 26.22 -22.83 -20.07
C ILE A 254 27.46 -23.28 -19.30
N ALA A 255 28.63 -23.22 -19.91
CA ALA A 255 29.91 -23.66 -19.28
C ALA A 255 30.30 -22.84 -18.03
N ARG A 256 29.74 -21.64 -17.86
CA ARG A 256 30.02 -20.78 -16.68
C ARG A 256 29.05 -21.05 -15.51
N ARG A 257 27.99 -21.85 -15.75
CA ARG A 257 26.93 -22.08 -14.79
C ARG A 257 26.95 -23.52 -14.26
N GLU A 258 26.40 -23.72 -13.08
CA GLU A 258 26.13 -25.08 -12.61
C GLU A 258 24.99 -25.69 -13.41
N ASP A 259 25.19 -26.96 -13.85
CA ASP A 259 24.25 -27.65 -14.74
C ASP A 259 23.26 -28.51 -13.93
N PHE A 260 22.00 -28.13 -13.96
CA PHE A 260 20.88 -28.83 -13.33
C PHE A 260 19.89 -29.43 -14.36
N ARG A 261 20.25 -29.49 -15.66
CA ARG A 261 19.35 -29.94 -16.72
C ARG A 261 18.96 -31.42 -16.61
N ASP A 262 19.77 -32.22 -15.94
CA ASP A 262 19.53 -33.65 -15.72
C ASP A 262 19.00 -33.95 -14.29
N VAL A 263 18.67 -32.93 -13.52
CA VAL A 263 18.08 -33.06 -12.17
C VAL A 263 16.58 -32.79 -12.26
N PHE A 264 15.75 -33.67 -11.70
CA PHE A 264 14.31 -33.43 -11.66
C PHE A 264 14.02 -32.02 -11.16
N THR A 265 13.34 -31.28 -11.99
CA THR A 265 12.97 -29.88 -11.72
C THR A 265 11.53 -29.61 -12.17
N CYS A 266 10.74 -28.93 -11.36
CA CYS A 266 9.37 -28.58 -11.69
C CYS A 266 9.02 -27.15 -11.28
N THR A 267 8.01 -26.56 -11.94
CA THR A 267 7.32 -25.34 -11.52
C THR A 267 5.91 -25.70 -11.04
N ILE A 268 5.42 -24.98 -10.02
CA ILE A 268 4.08 -25.18 -9.43
C ILE A 268 3.42 -23.80 -9.29
N ASP A 269 2.43 -23.52 -10.14
CA ASP A 269 1.87 -22.19 -10.32
C ASP A 269 0.34 -22.24 -10.51
N PRO A 270 -0.37 -21.07 -10.50
CA PRO A 270 -1.76 -21.01 -10.93
C PRO A 270 -1.94 -21.56 -12.35
N LYS A 271 -3.10 -22.18 -12.62
CA LYS A 271 -3.37 -22.85 -13.90
C LYS A 271 -3.16 -21.96 -15.13
N ASP A 272 -3.45 -20.68 -15.02
CA ASP A 272 -3.39 -19.67 -16.08
C ASP A 272 -2.07 -18.87 -16.11
N ALA A 273 -1.12 -19.12 -15.19
CA ALA A 273 0.18 -18.48 -15.16
C ALA A 273 1.02 -18.78 -16.41
N LYS A 274 1.79 -17.80 -16.86
CA LYS A 274 2.72 -17.87 -18.00
C LYS A 274 4.13 -17.40 -17.65
N ASP A 275 4.28 -16.66 -16.57
CA ASP A 275 5.47 -16.02 -16.06
C ASP A 275 6.02 -16.80 -14.86
N PHE A 276 6.66 -17.93 -15.13
CA PHE A 276 7.21 -18.83 -14.11
C PHE A 276 8.51 -18.24 -13.56
N ASP A 277 8.42 -17.59 -12.40
CA ASP A 277 9.55 -16.97 -11.72
C ASP A 277 10.46 -17.99 -11.04
N ASP A 278 9.89 -19.08 -10.51
CA ASP A 278 10.57 -20.06 -9.66
C ASP A 278 10.32 -21.51 -10.07
N ALA A 279 11.31 -22.35 -9.78
CA ALA A 279 11.26 -23.78 -9.93
C ALA A 279 11.96 -24.46 -8.76
N LEU A 280 11.52 -25.66 -8.41
CA LEU A 280 12.15 -26.52 -7.40
C LEU A 280 12.77 -27.73 -8.05
N SER A 281 13.99 -28.09 -7.65
CA SER A 281 14.60 -29.36 -7.96
C SER A 281 14.86 -30.16 -6.68
N ILE A 282 14.86 -31.49 -6.78
CA ILE A 282 15.18 -32.37 -5.65
C ILE A 282 15.89 -33.62 -6.15
N ARG A 283 16.95 -34.01 -5.43
CA ARG A 283 17.60 -35.31 -5.57
C ARG A 283 18.20 -35.77 -4.25
N LYS A 284 18.34 -37.08 -4.10
CA LYS A 284 19.02 -37.67 -2.91
C LYS A 284 20.52 -37.65 -3.12
N VAL A 285 21.26 -37.05 -2.19
CA VAL A 285 22.72 -37.01 -2.16
C VAL A 285 23.20 -37.65 -0.85
N GLY A 286 23.68 -38.87 -0.91
CA GLY A 286 24.06 -39.64 0.27
C GLY A 286 22.88 -39.86 1.22
N LYS A 287 22.96 -39.25 2.42
CA LYS A 287 21.90 -39.32 3.42
C LYS A 287 20.98 -38.10 3.45
N HIS A 288 21.30 -37.08 2.63
CA HIS A 288 20.62 -35.80 2.61
C HIS A 288 19.85 -35.59 1.31
N TRP A 289 18.99 -34.59 1.30
CA TRP A 289 18.28 -34.09 0.13
C TRP A 289 18.95 -32.82 -0.37
N GLU A 290 19.40 -32.85 -1.62
CA GLU A 290 19.76 -31.60 -2.30
C GLU A 290 18.49 -31.02 -2.91
N VAL A 291 18.12 -29.82 -2.47
CA VAL A 291 16.95 -29.08 -2.95
C VAL A 291 17.43 -27.79 -3.56
N GLY A 292 17.16 -27.59 -4.86
CA GLY A 292 17.44 -26.35 -5.56
C GLY A 292 16.21 -25.46 -5.59
N VAL A 293 16.37 -24.20 -5.19
CA VAL A 293 15.39 -23.13 -5.43
C VAL A 293 15.94 -22.27 -6.56
N HIS A 294 15.37 -22.46 -7.76
CA HIS A 294 15.83 -21.86 -8.99
C HIS A 294 14.94 -20.68 -9.36
N ILE A 295 15.52 -19.50 -9.52
CA ILE A 295 14.80 -18.27 -9.83
C ILE A 295 15.23 -17.76 -11.20
N ALA A 296 14.28 -17.34 -12.02
CA ALA A 296 14.53 -16.80 -13.35
C ALA A 296 15.62 -15.70 -13.29
N ASP A 297 16.70 -15.86 -14.05
CA ASP A 297 17.82 -14.91 -14.07
C ASP A 297 17.51 -13.70 -14.96
N VAL A 298 16.53 -12.88 -14.50
CA VAL A 298 16.13 -11.66 -15.18
C VAL A 298 17.30 -10.69 -15.33
N SER A 299 18.19 -10.64 -14.34
CA SER A 299 19.32 -9.73 -14.32
C SER A 299 20.35 -10.00 -15.43
N HIS A 300 20.39 -11.22 -15.97
CA HIS A 300 21.18 -11.57 -17.14
C HIS A 300 20.66 -10.87 -18.41
N TYR A 301 19.36 -10.81 -18.61
CA TYR A 301 18.71 -10.26 -19.81
C TYR A 301 18.42 -8.77 -19.71
N VAL A 302 18.08 -8.30 -18.53
CA VAL A 302 17.74 -6.89 -18.24
C VAL A 302 18.92 -6.23 -17.54
N THR A 303 19.82 -5.67 -18.32
CA THR A 303 21.03 -5.02 -17.80
C THR A 303 20.69 -3.67 -17.16
N GLU A 304 21.38 -3.33 -16.06
CA GLU A 304 21.20 -2.09 -15.31
C GLU A 304 21.36 -0.85 -16.22
N GLY A 305 20.43 0.09 -16.13
CA GLY A 305 20.40 1.33 -16.92
C GLY A 305 19.94 1.17 -18.37
N SER A 306 19.55 -0.04 -18.83
CA SER A 306 18.95 -0.24 -20.14
C SER A 306 17.57 0.43 -20.26
N ILE A 307 17.02 0.55 -21.46
CA ILE A 307 15.68 1.11 -21.66
C ILE A 307 14.59 0.23 -21.00
N ILE A 308 14.78 -1.08 -20.98
CA ILE A 308 13.88 -2.03 -20.34
C ILE A 308 13.99 -1.91 -18.82
N ASP A 309 15.21 -1.78 -18.33
CA ASP A 309 15.46 -1.62 -16.89
C ASP A 309 14.82 -0.34 -16.33
N ARG A 310 14.98 0.80 -17.02
CA ARG A 310 14.31 2.04 -16.60
C ARG A 310 12.79 1.94 -16.60
N GLU A 311 12.20 1.21 -17.54
CA GLU A 311 10.77 0.95 -17.55
C GLU A 311 10.36 0.04 -16.39
N ALA A 312 11.15 -1.02 -16.12
CA ALA A 312 10.92 -1.92 -14.99
C ALA A 312 11.06 -1.20 -13.64
N GLU A 313 12.06 -0.34 -13.49
CA GLU A 313 12.25 0.52 -12.31
C GLU A 313 11.04 1.44 -12.11
N GLN A 314 10.57 2.11 -13.16
CA GLN A 314 9.40 2.99 -13.10
C GLN A 314 8.12 2.23 -12.70
N ARG A 315 7.89 1.03 -13.23
CA ARG A 315 6.74 0.18 -12.88
C ARG A 315 6.87 -0.44 -11.50
N ALA A 316 8.09 -0.80 -11.11
CA ALA A 316 8.50 -1.44 -9.87
C ALA A 316 7.85 -2.80 -9.57
N THR A 317 6.66 -3.05 -10.05
CA THR A 317 5.90 -4.30 -9.84
C THR A 317 4.91 -4.56 -10.97
N SER A 318 4.57 -5.83 -11.22
CA SER A 318 3.39 -6.19 -11.99
C SER A 318 2.12 -5.83 -11.23
N VAL A 319 1.05 -5.50 -11.96
CA VAL A 319 -0.25 -5.14 -11.39
C VAL A 319 -1.26 -6.22 -11.77
N TYR A 320 -1.89 -6.82 -10.76
CA TYR A 320 -2.87 -7.89 -10.91
C TYR A 320 -4.26 -7.30 -10.74
N LEU A 321 -5.03 -7.22 -11.83
CA LEU A 321 -6.44 -6.91 -11.77
C LEU A 321 -7.25 -8.21 -11.79
N VAL A 322 -8.54 -8.12 -11.54
CA VAL A 322 -9.42 -9.29 -11.47
C VAL A 322 -9.40 -10.14 -12.73
N ASP A 323 -9.26 -9.53 -13.91
CA ASP A 323 -9.37 -10.18 -15.22
C ASP A 323 -8.06 -10.23 -16.01
N ARG A 324 -7.02 -9.55 -15.54
CA ARG A 324 -5.76 -9.44 -16.29
C ARG A 324 -4.58 -9.05 -15.41
N THR A 325 -3.39 -9.35 -15.89
CA THR A 325 -2.13 -8.86 -15.33
C THR A 325 -1.52 -7.81 -16.26
N ILE A 326 -1.07 -6.71 -15.69
CA ILE A 326 -0.21 -5.72 -16.38
C ILE A 326 1.21 -5.99 -15.92
N PRO A 327 2.05 -6.65 -16.74
CA PRO A 327 3.35 -7.10 -16.30
C PRO A 327 4.35 -5.96 -16.12
N MET A 328 5.34 -6.16 -15.23
CA MET A 328 6.45 -5.24 -15.03
C MET A 328 7.41 -5.24 -16.23
N LEU A 329 7.65 -6.40 -16.80
CA LEU A 329 8.49 -6.60 -17.99
C LEU A 329 7.64 -6.88 -19.23
N PRO A 330 8.08 -6.46 -20.44
CA PRO A 330 7.39 -6.81 -21.68
C PRO A 330 7.12 -8.32 -21.80
N GLU A 331 5.97 -8.69 -22.37
CA GLU A 331 5.50 -10.09 -22.45
C GLU A 331 6.53 -11.06 -23.04
N ARG A 332 7.32 -10.61 -24.02
CA ARG A 332 8.40 -11.41 -24.56
C ARG A 332 9.40 -11.86 -23.48
N LEU A 333 9.68 -11.02 -22.51
CA LEU A 333 10.59 -11.35 -21.41
C LEU A 333 9.88 -12.16 -20.33
N CYS A 334 8.76 -11.64 -19.82
CA CYS A 334 8.11 -12.27 -18.66
C CYS A 334 7.48 -13.63 -19.01
N ASN A 335 6.92 -13.84 -20.22
CA ASN A 335 6.22 -15.08 -20.57
C ASN A 335 7.10 -16.08 -21.35
N PHE A 336 8.24 -15.64 -21.90
CA PHE A 336 9.04 -16.49 -22.80
C PHE A 336 10.52 -16.56 -22.39
N VAL A 337 11.27 -15.46 -22.50
CA VAL A 337 12.73 -15.49 -22.35
C VAL A 337 13.14 -15.85 -20.92
N CYS A 338 12.58 -15.15 -19.93
CA CYS A 338 12.92 -15.34 -18.52
C CYS A 338 12.10 -16.46 -17.86
N SER A 339 10.86 -16.68 -18.28
CA SER A 339 9.96 -17.69 -17.69
C SER A 339 10.56 -19.11 -17.73
N LEU A 340 10.56 -19.79 -16.59
CA LEU A 340 11.11 -21.15 -16.42
C LEU A 340 10.19 -22.22 -17.00
N ARG A 341 9.95 -22.14 -18.31
CA ARG A 341 9.00 -22.98 -19.03
C ARG A 341 9.45 -24.43 -19.10
N PRO A 342 8.53 -25.40 -19.04
CA PRO A 342 8.85 -26.82 -19.07
C PRO A 342 9.49 -27.23 -20.41
N ASN A 343 10.42 -28.18 -20.34
CA ASN A 343 11.16 -28.75 -21.47
C ASN A 343 12.06 -27.75 -22.25
N GLU A 344 12.28 -26.54 -21.73
CA GLU A 344 13.16 -25.53 -22.28
C GLU A 344 14.38 -25.32 -21.37
N GLU A 345 15.59 -25.15 -21.95
CA GLU A 345 16.75 -24.72 -21.17
C GLU A 345 16.57 -23.28 -20.77
N LYS A 346 16.76 -22.99 -19.46
CA LYS A 346 16.58 -21.67 -18.89
C LYS A 346 17.74 -21.29 -17.95
N LEU A 347 18.07 -20.03 -17.97
CA LEU A 347 19.03 -19.46 -17.02
C LEU A 347 18.34 -19.11 -15.72
N SER A 348 18.93 -19.55 -14.62
CA SER A 348 18.41 -19.26 -13.29
C SER A 348 19.51 -18.80 -12.34
N TYR A 349 19.10 -18.09 -11.27
CA TYR A 349 19.93 -17.79 -10.13
C TYR A 349 19.38 -18.57 -8.95
N SER A 350 20.18 -19.45 -8.38
CA SER A 350 19.68 -20.51 -7.52
C SER A 350 20.30 -20.49 -6.13
N VAL A 351 19.50 -20.92 -5.15
CA VAL A 351 19.99 -21.30 -3.83
C VAL A 351 19.86 -22.81 -3.73
N ILE A 352 20.97 -23.49 -3.59
CA ILE A 352 21.05 -24.96 -3.49
C ILE A 352 21.24 -25.31 -2.03
N PHE A 353 20.36 -26.11 -1.48
CA PHE A 353 20.37 -26.54 -0.08
C PHE A 353 20.68 -28.02 0.04
N GLU A 354 21.51 -28.39 1.00
CA GLU A 354 21.64 -29.77 1.51
C GLU A 354 20.85 -29.87 2.82
N LEU A 355 19.74 -30.63 2.82
CA LEU A 355 18.79 -30.77 3.91
C LEU A 355 18.80 -32.20 4.45
N ASP A 356 18.68 -32.38 5.77
CA ASP A 356 18.30 -33.67 6.33
C ASP A 356 16.79 -33.93 6.24
N ASP A 357 16.34 -35.13 6.67
CA ASP A 357 14.93 -35.50 6.59
C ASP A 357 14.01 -34.61 7.45
N ASP A 358 14.55 -33.90 8.46
CA ASP A 358 13.83 -32.88 9.25
C ASP A 358 13.95 -31.49 8.68
N ALA A 359 14.42 -31.32 7.44
CA ALA A 359 14.69 -30.04 6.78
C ALA A 359 15.67 -29.12 7.52
N ASN A 360 16.65 -29.66 8.28
CA ASN A 360 17.75 -28.85 8.80
C ASN A 360 18.77 -28.62 7.69
N ILE A 361 19.18 -27.37 7.51
CA ILE A 361 20.23 -27.01 6.55
C ILE A 361 21.57 -27.55 7.08
N LYS A 362 22.22 -28.42 6.29
CA LYS A 362 23.57 -28.92 6.53
C LYS A 362 24.58 -28.07 5.81
N ASP A 363 24.30 -27.74 4.56
CA ASP A 363 25.10 -26.84 3.73
C ASP A 363 24.19 -26.14 2.72
N TRP A 364 24.70 -25.07 2.12
CA TRP A 364 24.01 -24.36 1.05
C TRP A 364 24.99 -23.47 0.27
N HIS A 365 24.67 -23.20 -0.98
CA HIS A 365 25.41 -22.22 -1.79
C HIS A 365 24.52 -21.48 -2.79
N LEU A 366 25.04 -20.37 -3.28
CA LEU A 366 24.42 -19.53 -4.32
C LEU A 366 25.16 -19.75 -5.63
N ALA A 367 24.43 -20.04 -6.70
CA ALA A 367 24.99 -20.26 -8.01
C ALA A 367 24.11 -19.71 -9.14
N HIS A 368 24.74 -19.21 -10.19
CA HIS A 368 24.09 -19.09 -11.47
C HIS A 368 24.00 -20.48 -12.10
N THR A 369 22.82 -20.91 -12.47
CA THR A 369 22.54 -22.28 -12.95
C THR A 369 21.92 -22.27 -14.33
N VAL A 370 21.99 -23.40 -15.01
CA VAL A 370 21.15 -23.73 -16.17
C VAL A 370 20.25 -24.90 -15.79
N ILE A 371 18.96 -24.75 -15.98
CA ILE A 371 17.97 -25.76 -15.67
C ILE A 371 17.15 -26.13 -16.92
N LYS A 372 16.48 -27.27 -16.82
CA LYS A 372 15.45 -27.69 -17.77
C LYS A 372 14.32 -28.30 -16.94
N SER A 373 13.23 -27.53 -16.76
CA SER A 373 12.07 -28.02 -16.00
C SER A 373 11.43 -29.22 -16.71
N ASP A 374 11.26 -30.35 -16.02
CA ASP A 374 10.65 -31.55 -16.54
C ASP A 374 9.13 -31.43 -16.61
N ARG A 375 8.55 -30.71 -15.65
CA ARG A 375 7.10 -30.64 -15.49
C ARG A 375 6.63 -29.29 -14.95
N ARG A 376 5.57 -28.75 -15.55
CA ARG A 376 4.80 -27.64 -14.98
C ARG A 376 3.53 -28.19 -14.37
N TYR A 377 3.27 -27.89 -13.10
CA TYR A 377 2.07 -28.28 -12.36
C TYR A 377 1.19 -27.06 -12.07
N ALA A 378 -0.13 -27.30 -12.02
CA ALA A 378 -1.05 -26.40 -11.34
C ALA A 378 -1.13 -26.75 -9.84
N TYR A 379 -1.40 -25.76 -8.96
CA TYR A 379 -1.55 -26.01 -7.53
C TYR A 379 -2.58 -27.08 -7.21
N GLU A 380 -3.69 -27.12 -7.94
CA GLU A 380 -4.77 -28.08 -7.77
C GLU A 380 -4.28 -29.51 -8.08
N GLU A 381 -3.46 -29.68 -9.10
CA GLU A 381 -2.88 -30.97 -9.51
C GLU A 381 -1.92 -31.51 -8.43
N VAL A 382 -1.05 -30.64 -7.91
CA VAL A 382 -0.14 -31.03 -6.82
C VAL A 382 -0.93 -31.36 -5.57
N GLN A 383 -1.98 -30.59 -5.23
CA GLN A 383 -2.81 -30.88 -4.05
C GLN A 383 -3.43 -32.27 -4.13
N GLU A 384 -3.96 -32.68 -5.29
CA GLU A 384 -4.50 -34.03 -5.48
C GLU A 384 -3.42 -35.11 -5.29
N ILE A 385 -2.17 -34.88 -5.75
CA ILE A 385 -1.06 -35.81 -5.58
C ILE A 385 -0.68 -35.92 -4.09
N LEU A 386 -0.65 -34.81 -3.37
CA LEU A 386 -0.36 -34.79 -1.92
C LEU A 386 -1.45 -35.51 -1.11
N GLU A 387 -2.70 -35.46 -1.55
CA GLU A 387 -3.85 -36.16 -0.95
C GLU A 387 -3.91 -37.67 -1.30
N GLY A 388 -2.94 -38.16 -2.07
CA GLY A 388 -2.77 -39.60 -2.33
C GLY A 388 -3.09 -40.05 -3.76
N LYS A 389 -3.46 -39.14 -4.69
CA LYS A 389 -3.61 -39.48 -6.11
C LYS A 389 -2.23 -39.82 -6.69
N ASP A 390 -2.21 -40.76 -7.63
CA ASP A 390 -1.00 -41.04 -8.38
C ASP A 390 -0.72 -39.98 -9.43
N GLY A 391 0.54 -39.74 -9.77
CA GLY A 391 0.96 -38.71 -10.70
C GLY A 391 2.45 -38.77 -11.01
N ASP A 392 2.86 -38.01 -12.03
CA ASP A 392 4.30 -37.88 -12.36
C ASP A 392 5.06 -37.34 -11.18
N TYR A 393 6.21 -37.93 -10.84
CA TYR A 393 7.11 -37.51 -9.75
C TYR A 393 6.41 -37.33 -8.38
N ALA A 394 5.43 -38.19 -8.08
CA ALA A 394 4.63 -38.09 -6.85
C ALA A 394 5.49 -38.25 -5.58
N ASP A 395 6.53 -39.06 -5.62
CA ASP A 395 7.42 -39.28 -4.45
C ASP A 395 8.30 -38.05 -4.18
N GLU A 396 8.79 -37.40 -5.23
CA GLU A 396 9.55 -36.15 -5.13
C GLU A 396 8.68 -35.02 -4.56
N LEU A 397 7.43 -34.87 -5.07
CA LEU A 397 6.50 -33.85 -4.56
C LEU A 397 6.10 -34.08 -3.09
N ARG A 398 5.83 -35.33 -2.69
CA ARG A 398 5.53 -35.69 -1.29
C ARG A 398 6.74 -35.46 -0.37
N THR A 399 7.95 -35.70 -0.89
CA THR A 399 9.18 -35.43 -0.14
C THR A 399 9.37 -33.92 0.06
N LEU A 400 9.19 -33.12 -0.99
CA LEU A 400 9.23 -31.65 -0.90
C LEU A 400 8.18 -31.13 0.09
N ASP A 401 6.95 -31.64 0.05
CA ASP A 401 5.88 -31.27 1.00
C ASP A 401 6.25 -31.61 2.45
N THR A 402 6.82 -32.79 2.68
CA THR A 402 7.29 -33.19 4.01
C THR A 402 8.33 -32.23 4.54
N LEU A 403 9.34 -31.89 3.74
CA LEU A 403 10.37 -30.92 4.10
C LEU A 403 9.78 -29.51 4.35
N ALA A 404 8.84 -29.07 3.51
CA ALA A 404 8.14 -27.78 3.66
C ALA A 404 7.34 -27.73 4.96
N LYS A 405 6.64 -28.79 5.35
CA LYS A 405 5.92 -28.90 6.62
C LYS A 405 6.85 -28.75 7.83
N HIS A 406 8.01 -29.37 7.81
CA HIS A 406 9.03 -29.19 8.86
C HIS A 406 9.54 -27.73 8.94
N LEU A 407 9.78 -27.08 7.79
CA LEU A 407 10.16 -25.68 7.75
C LEU A 407 9.06 -24.78 8.34
N ARG A 408 7.80 -25.02 7.98
CA ARG A 408 6.63 -24.27 8.43
C ARG A 408 6.40 -24.40 9.92
N GLU A 409 6.43 -25.62 10.47
CA GLU A 409 6.31 -25.88 11.91
C GLU A 409 7.37 -25.13 12.70
N ARG A 410 8.61 -25.17 12.23
CA ARG A 410 9.75 -24.46 12.84
C ARG A 410 9.53 -22.95 12.84
N ARG A 411 9.02 -22.40 11.74
CA ARG A 411 8.73 -20.97 11.61
C ARG A 411 7.69 -20.52 12.63
N PHE A 412 6.59 -21.24 12.77
CA PHE A 412 5.56 -20.91 13.75
C PHE A 412 6.03 -21.11 15.20
N LYS A 413 6.81 -22.14 15.47
CA LYS A 413 7.45 -22.36 16.79
C LYS A 413 8.36 -21.18 17.17
N ASN A 414 9.02 -20.57 16.19
CA ASN A 414 9.86 -19.39 16.37
C ASN A 414 9.07 -18.09 16.54
N GLY A 415 7.75 -18.10 16.36
CA GLY A 415 6.87 -16.97 16.63
C GLY A 415 6.40 -16.22 15.38
N ALA A 416 6.41 -16.81 14.20
CA ALA A 416 5.71 -16.26 13.05
C ALA A 416 4.22 -16.11 13.34
N VAL A 417 3.60 -15.04 12.84
CA VAL A 417 2.16 -14.80 13.03
C VAL A 417 1.39 -15.55 11.94
N LYS A 418 0.41 -16.34 12.39
CA LYS A 418 -0.45 -17.11 11.49
C LYS A 418 -1.64 -16.25 11.07
N PHE A 419 -1.76 -15.97 9.77
CA PHE A 419 -2.96 -15.40 9.18
C PHE A 419 -3.46 -16.33 8.09
N ASP A 420 -4.66 -16.85 8.25
CA ASP A 420 -5.34 -17.58 7.18
C ASP A 420 -5.99 -16.52 6.27
N ARG A 421 -5.38 -16.28 5.10
CA ARG A 421 -5.93 -15.34 4.11
C ARG A 421 -6.82 -16.11 3.15
N GLU A 422 -8.02 -15.60 3.01
CA GLU A 422 -8.93 -15.98 1.95
C GLU A 422 -8.92 -14.86 0.90
N GLU A 423 -8.67 -15.20 -0.36
CA GLU A 423 -8.65 -14.23 -1.46
C GLU A 423 -9.89 -14.39 -2.32
N LEU A 424 -10.59 -13.26 -2.53
CA LEU A 424 -11.79 -13.23 -3.34
C LEU A 424 -11.43 -13.33 -4.83
N HIS A 425 -11.96 -14.33 -5.50
CA HIS A 425 -11.79 -14.58 -6.94
C HIS A 425 -13.13 -14.56 -7.66
N PHE A 426 -13.09 -14.26 -8.96
CA PHE A 426 -14.23 -14.30 -9.84
C PHE A 426 -13.93 -15.19 -11.04
N ASP A 427 -14.90 -16.05 -11.40
CA ASP A 427 -14.95 -16.62 -12.73
C ASP A 427 -15.53 -15.58 -13.68
N ILE A 428 -14.84 -15.32 -14.79
CA ILE A 428 -15.17 -14.24 -15.72
C ILE A 428 -15.40 -14.86 -17.10
N ASP A 429 -16.50 -14.46 -17.76
CA ASP A 429 -16.80 -14.91 -19.12
C ASP A 429 -15.95 -14.19 -20.18
N ASP A 430 -16.07 -14.61 -21.44
CA ASP A 430 -15.33 -14.04 -22.59
C ASP A 430 -15.61 -12.54 -22.80
N ASN A 431 -16.69 -12.00 -22.26
CA ASN A 431 -17.04 -10.60 -22.32
C ASN A 431 -16.50 -9.81 -21.12
N GLY A 432 -15.82 -10.48 -20.19
CA GLY A 432 -15.30 -9.90 -18.97
C GLY A 432 -16.34 -9.76 -17.86
N LYS A 433 -17.55 -10.37 -17.98
CA LYS A 433 -18.59 -10.30 -16.95
C LYS A 433 -18.36 -11.37 -15.88
N PRO A 434 -18.45 -11.05 -14.58
CA PRO A 434 -18.31 -12.03 -13.50
C PRO A 434 -19.54 -12.96 -13.45
N THR A 435 -19.27 -14.27 -13.48
CA THR A 435 -20.30 -15.32 -13.46
C THR A 435 -20.40 -16.00 -12.10
N ARG A 436 -19.30 -16.10 -11.36
CA ARG A 436 -19.21 -16.71 -10.04
C ARG A 436 -18.21 -15.94 -9.18
N CYS A 437 -18.45 -15.94 -7.87
CA CYS A 437 -17.59 -15.38 -6.85
C CYS A 437 -17.26 -16.49 -5.84
N TYR A 438 -15.98 -16.63 -5.47
CA TYR A 438 -15.53 -17.65 -4.52
C TYR A 438 -14.24 -17.25 -3.81
N PHE A 439 -13.99 -17.86 -2.66
CA PHE A 439 -12.70 -17.71 -1.98
C PHE A 439 -11.73 -18.83 -2.33
N LYS A 440 -10.48 -18.43 -2.57
CA LYS A 440 -9.35 -19.34 -2.68
C LYS A 440 -8.63 -19.42 -1.33
N LYS A 441 -8.55 -20.65 -0.81
CA LYS A 441 -7.82 -20.94 0.43
C LYS A 441 -6.40 -21.38 0.15
N SER A 442 -5.49 -21.12 1.07
CA SER A 442 -4.14 -21.69 1.04
C SER A 442 -4.21 -23.21 1.23
N THR A 443 -3.56 -23.96 0.34
CA THR A 443 -3.47 -25.42 0.36
C THR A 443 -2.05 -25.88 0.68
N ASP A 444 -1.86 -27.19 0.93
CA ASP A 444 -0.51 -27.75 1.16
C ASP A 444 0.39 -27.47 -0.06
N ALA A 445 -0.15 -27.58 -1.28
CA ALA A 445 0.59 -27.29 -2.49
C ALA A 445 1.08 -25.83 -2.57
N THR A 446 0.25 -24.84 -2.17
CA THR A 446 0.68 -23.43 -2.13
C THR A 446 1.68 -23.18 -1.03
N GLN A 447 1.52 -23.85 0.13
CA GLN A 447 2.42 -23.72 1.28
C GLN A 447 3.79 -24.36 1.03
N LEU A 448 3.84 -25.44 0.22
CA LEU A 448 5.09 -26.08 -0.22
C LEU A 448 5.98 -25.04 -0.92
N ILE A 449 5.46 -24.35 -1.93
CA ILE A 449 6.21 -23.31 -2.65
C ILE A 449 6.55 -22.16 -1.71
N GLU A 450 5.60 -21.66 -0.93
CA GLU A 450 5.81 -20.55 0.02
C GLU A 450 7.02 -20.82 0.93
N GLU A 451 7.12 -22.01 1.55
CA GLU A 451 8.17 -22.29 2.52
C GLU A 451 9.57 -22.37 1.88
N PHE A 452 9.70 -22.91 0.67
CA PHE A 452 11.00 -22.90 -0.02
C PHE A 452 11.37 -21.49 -0.52
N MET A 453 10.41 -20.69 -0.96
CA MET A 453 10.64 -19.29 -1.30
C MET A 453 11.05 -18.47 -0.07
N LEU A 454 10.40 -18.68 1.07
CA LEU A 454 10.78 -18.07 2.36
C LEU A 454 12.18 -18.48 2.80
N LEU A 455 12.53 -19.77 2.62
CA LEU A 455 13.85 -20.30 2.95
C LEU A 455 14.94 -19.61 2.12
N ALA A 456 14.77 -19.53 0.80
CA ALA A 456 15.72 -18.89 -0.10
C ALA A 456 15.85 -17.40 0.20
N ASN A 457 14.74 -16.66 0.31
CA ASN A 457 14.73 -15.24 0.62
C ASN A 457 15.46 -14.91 1.94
N ARG A 458 15.19 -15.70 2.98
CA ARG A 458 15.85 -15.57 4.28
C ARG A 458 17.33 -15.84 4.18
N THR A 459 17.74 -16.93 3.53
CA THR A 459 19.15 -17.36 3.42
C THR A 459 19.97 -16.30 2.69
N VAL A 460 19.46 -15.77 1.59
CA VAL A 460 20.06 -14.67 0.81
C VAL A 460 20.24 -13.42 1.68
N ALA A 461 19.22 -13.03 2.42
CA ALA A 461 19.29 -11.86 3.30
C ALA A 461 20.29 -12.05 4.45
N GLU A 462 20.35 -13.24 5.04
CA GLU A 462 21.31 -13.58 6.10
C GLU A 462 22.75 -13.60 5.60
N PHE A 463 22.98 -14.09 4.38
CA PHE A 463 24.31 -14.15 3.76
C PHE A 463 24.96 -12.75 3.70
N ILE A 464 24.27 -11.76 3.18
CA ILE A 464 24.79 -10.40 3.12
C ILE A 464 24.74 -9.70 4.48
N GLY A 465 23.65 -9.84 5.23
CA GLY A 465 23.45 -9.14 6.50
C GLY A 465 24.42 -9.59 7.62
N LYS A 466 24.83 -10.86 7.62
CA LYS A 466 25.80 -11.40 8.59
C LYS A 466 27.25 -11.16 8.18
N ALA A 467 27.56 -11.07 6.88
CA ALA A 467 28.92 -10.87 6.39
C ALA A 467 29.56 -9.57 6.94
N GLY A 468 28.79 -8.54 7.18
CA GLY A 468 29.25 -7.28 7.78
C GLY A 468 29.59 -7.33 9.27
N LYS A 469 29.10 -8.36 10.00
CA LYS A 469 29.31 -8.51 11.45
C LYS A 469 30.50 -9.40 11.82
N ALA A 470 31.08 -10.11 10.85
CA ALA A 470 32.05 -11.19 11.11
C ALA A 470 33.47 -10.71 11.48
N LYS A 471 33.79 -9.43 11.54
CA LYS A 471 35.07 -8.90 12.01
C LYS A 471 34.86 -8.01 13.23
N LYS A 472 34.66 -8.61 14.41
CA LYS A 472 34.99 -7.94 15.67
C LYS A 472 36.51 -7.70 15.64
N SER A 473 36.93 -6.44 15.76
CA SER A 473 38.33 -6.08 15.98
C SER A 473 38.88 -6.89 17.16
N GLU A 474 40.04 -7.53 16.99
CA GLU A 474 40.78 -8.16 18.09
C GLU A 474 41.22 -7.14 19.14
N ASP A 475 41.15 -5.85 18.82
CA ASP A 475 41.46 -4.74 19.72
C ASP A 475 40.14 -4.11 20.25
N PRO A 476 39.84 -4.23 21.57
CA PRO A 476 38.63 -3.70 22.19
C PRO A 476 38.47 -2.18 22.07
N ASN A 477 39.57 -1.45 21.77
CA ASN A 477 39.60 0.02 21.69
C ASN A 477 39.52 0.59 20.27
N LYS A 478 39.42 -0.27 19.24
CA LYS A 478 39.21 0.18 17.86
C LYS A 478 37.82 -0.17 17.41
N PRO A 479 36.96 0.83 17.11
CA PRO A 479 35.65 0.56 16.53
C PRO A 479 35.85 -0.19 15.20
N SER A 480 35.19 -1.35 15.08
CA SER A 480 35.14 -2.11 13.84
C SER A 480 34.59 -1.23 12.72
N LYS A 481 35.40 -0.84 11.76
CA LYS A 481 35.02 0.02 10.61
C LYS A 481 34.43 -0.76 9.44
N SER A 482 34.02 -2.01 9.59
CA SER A 482 33.33 -2.68 8.48
C SER A 482 31.86 -2.26 8.50
N LYS A 483 31.50 -1.19 7.80
CA LYS A 483 30.13 -0.97 7.37
C LYS A 483 29.71 -2.20 6.54
N GLY A 484 28.62 -2.85 6.91
CA GLY A 484 28.00 -3.88 6.06
C GLY A 484 27.75 -3.33 4.65
N LYS A 485 27.71 -4.21 3.66
CA LYS A 485 27.38 -3.81 2.28
C LYS A 485 25.91 -3.39 2.22
N THR A 486 25.59 -2.35 1.45
CA THR A 486 24.22 -1.92 1.18
C THR A 486 23.45 -3.06 0.52
N PHE A 487 22.26 -3.35 1.04
CA PHE A 487 21.42 -4.41 0.52
C PHE A 487 19.95 -4.04 0.65
N VAL A 488 19.07 -4.64 -0.16
CA VAL A 488 17.65 -4.42 -0.13
C VAL A 488 17.00 -5.48 0.77
N TYR A 489 16.30 -5.03 1.81
CA TYR A 489 15.55 -5.90 2.73
C TYR A 489 14.05 -5.68 2.58
N ARG A 490 13.28 -6.72 2.83
CA ARG A 490 11.84 -6.63 3.07
C ARG A 490 11.63 -6.61 4.58
N ILE A 491 11.30 -5.44 5.11
CA ILE A 491 11.17 -5.22 6.55
C ILE A 491 9.71 -5.15 6.99
N HIS A 492 9.44 -5.62 8.20
CA HIS A 492 8.13 -5.53 8.83
C HIS A 492 8.30 -5.22 10.31
N ASP A 493 7.85 -4.04 10.73
CA ASP A 493 7.99 -3.60 12.10
C ASP A 493 6.99 -4.29 13.05
N GLN A 494 7.21 -4.13 14.34
CA GLN A 494 6.30 -4.60 15.39
C GLN A 494 4.93 -3.93 15.26
N PRO A 495 3.87 -4.59 15.77
CA PRO A 495 2.56 -3.96 15.84
C PRO A 495 2.59 -2.63 16.57
N ASP A 496 1.75 -1.70 16.14
CA ASP A 496 1.59 -0.39 16.78
C ASP A 496 1.07 -0.55 18.22
N PRO A 497 1.81 -0.04 19.25
CA PRO A 497 1.42 -0.21 20.65
C PRO A 497 0.04 0.36 20.97
N GLN A 498 -0.34 1.50 20.36
CA GLN A 498 -1.64 2.11 20.59
C GLN A 498 -2.76 1.25 19.99
N LYS A 499 -2.53 0.65 18.83
CA LYS A 499 -3.50 -0.24 18.19
C LYS A 499 -3.63 -1.57 18.94
N LEU A 500 -2.53 -2.09 19.52
CA LEU A 500 -2.60 -3.25 20.42
C LEU A 500 -3.42 -2.96 21.68
N GLU A 501 -3.31 -1.73 22.20
CA GLU A 501 -4.12 -1.30 23.35
C GLU A 501 -5.61 -1.17 22.98
N ASN A 502 -5.90 -0.67 21.78
CA ASN A 502 -7.26 -0.64 21.26
C ASN A 502 -7.81 -2.06 21.07
N LEU A 503 -7.00 -2.99 20.52
CA LEU A 503 -7.35 -4.41 20.40
C LEU A 503 -7.66 -5.02 21.79
N ARG A 504 -6.82 -4.76 22.80
CA ARG A 504 -7.03 -5.21 24.17
C ARG A 504 -8.38 -4.72 24.73
N THR A 505 -8.65 -3.44 24.52
CA THR A 505 -9.90 -2.81 25.02
C THR A 505 -11.13 -3.41 24.33
N ALA A 506 -11.07 -3.60 23.02
CA ALA A 506 -12.18 -4.15 22.24
C ALA A 506 -12.49 -5.62 22.56
N LEU A 507 -11.46 -6.41 22.88
CA LEU A 507 -11.61 -7.85 23.17
C LEU A 507 -11.81 -8.18 24.65
N ALA A 508 -11.60 -7.23 25.56
CA ALA A 508 -11.82 -7.44 27.00
C ALA A 508 -13.24 -7.89 27.39
N PRO A 509 -14.33 -7.35 26.75
CA PRO A 509 -15.69 -7.80 27.04
C PRO A 509 -15.96 -9.27 26.71
N PHE A 510 -15.21 -9.84 25.77
CA PHE A 510 -15.29 -11.26 25.35
C PHE A 510 -14.38 -12.19 26.18
N GLY A 511 -13.62 -11.64 27.12
CA GLY A 511 -12.76 -12.42 28.01
C GLY A 511 -11.36 -12.71 27.47
N TYR A 512 -11.00 -12.25 26.27
CA TYR A 512 -9.67 -12.45 25.68
C TYR A 512 -8.61 -11.58 26.35
N LYS A 513 -7.40 -12.14 26.49
CA LYS A 513 -6.25 -11.47 27.11
C LYS A 513 -5.20 -11.08 26.06
N VAL A 514 -5.13 -9.81 25.72
CA VAL A 514 -4.16 -9.26 24.76
C VAL A 514 -2.95 -8.73 25.48
N LYS A 515 -1.74 -9.19 25.10
CA LYS A 515 -0.46 -8.64 25.56
C LYS A 515 -0.08 -7.43 24.70
N THR A 516 0.05 -6.28 25.33
CA THR A 516 0.44 -5.02 24.66
C THR A 516 1.91 -4.67 24.90
N SER A 517 2.63 -5.44 25.74
CA SER A 517 4.04 -5.24 26.06
C SER A 517 4.76 -6.56 26.25
N GLY A 518 6.08 -6.55 26.08
CA GLY A 518 6.93 -7.73 26.22
C GLY A 518 7.89 -7.91 25.05
N THR A 519 8.49 -9.11 24.95
CA THR A 519 9.36 -9.45 23.81
C THR A 519 8.54 -9.66 22.54
N LYS A 520 9.16 -9.42 21.37
CA LYS A 520 8.54 -9.65 20.05
C LYS A 520 7.83 -11.00 19.97
N GLY A 521 8.53 -12.07 20.34
CA GLY A 521 7.98 -13.43 20.32
C GLY A 521 6.86 -13.68 21.34
N ALA A 522 6.83 -12.97 22.47
CA ALA A 522 5.75 -13.11 23.45
C ALA A 522 4.44 -12.47 22.95
N ILE A 523 4.54 -11.35 22.23
CA ILE A 523 3.39 -10.70 21.61
C ILE A 523 2.86 -11.57 20.48
N SER A 524 3.72 -12.04 19.56
CA SER A 524 3.31 -12.89 18.44
C SER A 524 2.63 -14.18 18.90
N LYS A 525 3.18 -14.87 19.90
CA LYS A 525 2.56 -16.07 20.48
C LYS A 525 1.20 -15.79 21.11
N ASN A 526 1.04 -14.63 21.74
CA ASN A 526 -0.27 -14.25 22.28
C ASN A 526 -1.28 -13.94 21.17
N LEU A 527 -0.87 -13.25 20.08
CA LEU A 527 -1.73 -12.99 18.94
C LEU A 527 -2.16 -14.29 18.24
N ASN A 528 -1.23 -15.22 18.02
CA ASN A 528 -1.55 -16.55 17.47
C ASN A 528 -2.56 -17.30 18.36
N LYS A 529 -2.34 -17.29 19.67
CA LYS A 529 -3.26 -17.90 20.62
C LYS A 529 -4.65 -17.28 20.58
N LEU A 530 -4.75 -15.94 20.47
CA LEU A 530 -6.04 -15.25 20.31
C LEU A 530 -6.79 -15.71 19.06
N MET A 531 -6.07 -15.85 17.93
CA MET A 531 -6.66 -16.30 16.68
C MET A 531 -7.12 -17.76 16.75
N GLU A 532 -6.36 -18.63 17.43
CA GLU A 532 -6.77 -20.01 17.68
C GLU A 532 -7.98 -20.11 18.62
N GLU A 533 -7.99 -19.36 19.72
CA GLU A 533 -9.09 -19.36 20.70
C GLU A 533 -10.39 -18.77 20.13
N SER A 534 -10.31 -17.87 19.15
CA SER A 534 -11.49 -17.27 18.52
C SER A 534 -12.03 -18.06 17.33
N GLN A 535 -11.33 -19.12 16.90
CA GLN A 535 -11.72 -19.87 15.71
C GLN A 535 -13.08 -20.57 15.91
N GLY A 536 -14.04 -20.28 15.01
CA GLY A 536 -15.40 -20.80 15.08
C GLY A 536 -16.32 -20.04 16.05
N GLU A 537 -15.79 -19.08 16.82
CA GLU A 537 -16.59 -18.23 17.69
C GLU A 537 -17.17 -17.02 16.93
N ARG A 538 -18.24 -16.43 17.46
CA ARG A 538 -18.92 -15.27 16.87
C ARG A 538 -17.99 -14.09 16.61
N GLU A 539 -17.03 -13.86 17.52
CA GLU A 539 -16.07 -12.75 17.46
C GLU A 539 -14.81 -13.04 16.64
N GLN A 540 -14.69 -14.19 15.98
CA GLN A 540 -13.52 -14.56 15.17
C GLN A 540 -13.15 -13.43 14.19
N LYS A 541 -14.11 -12.93 13.42
CA LYS A 541 -13.89 -11.87 12.42
C LYS A 541 -13.42 -10.55 13.07
N LEU A 542 -13.93 -10.23 14.26
CA LEU A 542 -13.49 -9.09 15.06
C LEU A 542 -12.01 -9.24 15.47
N VAL A 543 -11.66 -10.41 16.01
CA VAL A 543 -10.27 -10.71 16.45
C VAL A 543 -9.31 -10.63 15.27
N GLU A 544 -9.63 -11.27 14.15
CA GLU A 544 -8.81 -11.25 12.92
C GLU A 544 -8.62 -9.83 12.39
N THR A 545 -9.74 -9.09 12.21
CA THR A 545 -9.72 -7.73 11.66
C THR A 545 -8.90 -6.77 12.52
N LEU A 546 -9.12 -6.75 13.83
CA LEU A 546 -8.42 -5.84 14.73
C LEU A 546 -6.95 -6.22 14.90
N THR A 547 -6.64 -7.53 14.91
CA THR A 547 -5.25 -8.01 14.92
C THR A 547 -4.51 -7.58 13.66
N LEU A 548 -5.11 -7.75 12.49
CA LEU A 548 -4.54 -7.29 11.23
C LEU A 548 -4.34 -5.77 11.19
N ARG A 549 -5.31 -4.99 11.68
CA ARG A 549 -5.21 -3.51 11.77
C ARG A 549 -4.12 -3.03 12.74
N ALA A 550 -3.78 -3.84 13.75
CA ALA A 550 -2.69 -3.53 14.67
C ALA A 550 -1.31 -3.75 14.06
N MET A 551 -1.20 -4.59 13.03
CA MET A 551 0.06 -4.85 12.33
C MET A 551 0.51 -3.63 11.52
N MET A 552 1.83 -3.47 11.43
CA MET A 552 2.44 -2.52 10.51
C MET A 552 2.44 -3.09 9.09
N LYS A 553 2.65 -2.26 8.08
CA LYS A 553 2.84 -2.72 6.70
C LYS A 553 4.29 -3.07 6.47
N ALA A 554 4.54 -4.17 5.75
CA ALA A 554 5.87 -4.48 5.27
C ALA A 554 6.27 -3.50 4.15
N LYS A 555 7.57 -3.16 4.07
CA LYS A 555 8.13 -2.28 3.05
C LYS A 555 9.55 -2.69 2.68
N TYR A 556 10.05 -2.18 1.57
CA TYR A 556 11.45 -2.32 1.21
C TYR A 556 12.28 -1.22 1.88
N SER A 557 13.51 -1.55 2.29
CA SER A 557 14.46 -0.59 2.85
C SER A 557 15.86 -1.18 2.84
N THR A 558 16.86 -0.31 2.79
CA THR A 558 18.27 -0.69 3.00
C THR A 558 18.62 -0.85 4.48
N HIS A 559 17.71 -0.46 5.38
CA HIS A 559 17.88 -0.54 6.83
C HIS A 559 17.14 -1.78 7.39
N ASN A 560 17.91 -2.82 7.72
CA ASN A 560 17.31 -4.04 8.26
C ASN A 560 16.84 -3.86 9.70
N ILE A 561 15.56 -4.11 9.95
CA ILE A 561 14.95 -4.21 11.29
C ILE A 561 14.35 -5.60 11.54
N GLY A 562 14.52 -6.52 10.58
CA GLY A 562 13.87 -7.82 10.54
C GLY A 562 12.44 -7.79 9.99
N HIS A 563 11.79 -8.95 9.96
CA HIS A 563 10.42 -9.12 9.51
C HIS A 563 9.56 -9.73 10.62
N TYR A 564 8.83 -8.89 11.37
CA TYR A 564 8.07 -9.30 12.54
C TYR A 564 7.08 -10.44 12.25
N GLY A 565 6.25 -10.31 11.22
CA GLY A 565 5.22 -11.31 10.89
C GLY A 565 5.77 -12.69 10.55
N LEU A 566 6.99 -12.78 10.00
CA LEU A 566 7.67 -14.03 9.66
C LEU A 566 8.62 -14.53 10.77
N ALA A 567 8.86 -13.74 11.81
CA ALA A 567 9.84 -13.99 12.87
C ALA A 567 11.27 -14.18 12.33
N PHE A 568 11.65 -13.40 11.29
CA PHE A 568 12.99 -13.43 10.70
C PHE A 568 13.79 -12.19 11.07
N ASP A 569 15.05 -12.38 11.48
CA ASP A 569 15.98 -11.27 11.74
C ASP A 569 16.49 -10.61 10.45
N TYR A 570 16.52 -11.36 9.35
CA TYR A 570 16.89 -10.92 8.01
C TYR A 570 15.91 -11.50 7.02
N TYR A 571 15.40 -10.65 6.14
CA TYR A 571 14.50 -11.07 5.07
C TYR A 571 14.61 -10.14 3.89
N THR A 572 14.57 -10.70 2.70
CA THR A 572 14.54 -9.97 1.42
C THR A 572 13.55 -10.64 0.48
N HIS A 573 13.32 -10.04 -0.66
CA HIS A 573 12.68 -10.66 -1.79
C HIS A 573 13.74 -10.95 -2.86
N PHE A 574 13.85 -12.20 -3.25
CA PHE A 574 14.80 -12.72 -4.25
C PHE A 574 14.09 -13.56 -5.31
N THR A 575 12.91 -14.09 -4.99
CA THR A 575 12.28 -15.22 -5.66
C THR A 575 11.30 -14.85 -6.78
N SER A 576 11.12 -13.55 -7.12
CA SER A 576 10.17 -13.16 -8.18
C SER A 576 10.64 -11.93 -8.98
N PRO A 577 11.79 -12.00 -9.68
CA PRO A 577 12.36 -10.85 -10.41
C PRO A 577 11.62 -10.50 -11.71
N ILE A 578 10.78 -11.40 -12.25
CA ILE A 578 9.94 -11.10 -13.42
C ILE A 578 8.88 -10.05 -13.08
N ARG A 579 8.36 -10.10 -11.86
CA ARG A 579 7.22 -9.28 -11.42
C ARG A 579 7.51 -8.30 -10.29
N ARG A 580 8.72 -8.29 -9.73
CA ARG A 580 9.13 -7.35 -8.67
C ARG A 580 10.54 -6.81 -8.93
N TYR A 581 10.67 -5.51 -9.06
CA TYR A 581 11.97 -4.85 -9.28
C TYR A 581 12.96 -5.00 -8.11
N PRO A 582 12.52 -4.99 -6.82
CA PRO A 582 13.42 -5.26 -5.70
C PRO A 582 14.17 -6.58 -5.82
N ASP A 583 13.55 -7.63 -6.33
CA ASP A 583 14.19 -8.94 -6.56
C ASP A 583 15.30 -8.83 -7.60
N THR A 584 15.07 -8.08 -8.69
CA THR A 584 16.11 -7.80 -9.70
C THR A 584 17.27 -7.01 -9.11
N MET A 585 16.99 -6.01 -8.25
CA MET A 585 18.04 -5.30 -7.51
C MET A 585 18.84 -6.24 -6.61
N VAL A 586 18.18 -7.15 -5.90
CA VAL A 586 18.81 -8.15 -5.04
C VAL A 586 19.73 -9.08 -5.84
N HIS A 587 19.28 -9.60 -6.99
CA HIS A 587 20.09 -10.42 -7.89
C HIS A 587 21.38 -9.69 -8.31
N ARG A 588 21.29 -8.45 -8.76
CA ARG A 588 22.44 -7.62 -9.16
C ARG A 588 23.40 -7.36 -8.00
N LEU A 589 22.89 -7.06 -6.82
CA LEU A 589 23.72 -6.82 -5.63
C LEU A 589 24.44 -8.09 -5.20
N LEU A 590 23.76 -9.25 -5.24
CA LEU A 590 24.37 -10.55 -4.91
C LEU A 590 25.53 -10.85 -5.86
N THR A 591 25.30 -10.83 -7.18
CA THR A 591 26.36 -11.05 -8.20
C THR A 591 27.52 -10.10 -7.99
N ARG A 592 27.23 -8.79 -7.88
CA ARG A 592 28.27 -7.78 -7.62
C ARG A 592 29.12 -8.08 -6.38
N TYR A 593 28.49 -8.56 -5.31
CA TYR A 593 29.20 -8.81 -4.05
C TYR A 593 29.92 -10.14 -4.01
N GLN A 594 29.45 -11.16 -4.72
CA GLN A 594 30.16 -12.42 -4.93
C GLN A 594 31.43 -12.19 -5.76
N ASP A 595 31.39 -11.32 -6.77
CA ASP A 595 32.54 -10.91 -7.59
C ASP A 595 33.51 -9.96 -6.87
N GLY A 596 33.30 -9.72 -5.55
CA GLY A 596 34.16 -8.85 -4.75
C GLY A 596 33.95 -7.36 -4.93
N GLY A 597 32.86 -6.95 -5.61
CA GLY A 597 32.51 -5.55 -5.88
C GLY A 597 32.26 -4.74 -4.60
N ARG A 598 32.48 -3.41 -4.70
CA ARG A 598 32.28 -2.46 -3.61
C ARG A 598 30.78 -2.24 -3.34
N SER A 599 30.46 -1.84 -2.10
CA SER A 599 29.11 -1.42 -1.72
C SER A 599 28.62 -0.29 -2.62
N VAL A 600 27.35 -0.33 -2.97
CA VAL A 600 26.66 0.70 -3.73
C VAL A 600 26.24 1.90 -2.85
N ASN A 601 25.76 3.00 -3.46
CA ASN A 601 25.25 4.16 -2.75
C ASN A 601 23.94 3.78 -2.01
N GLN A 602 23.94 3.90 -0.68
CA GLN A 602 22.83 3.52 0.17
C GLN A 602 21.62 4.43 -0.03
N ASP A 603 21.83 5.74 -0.14
CA ASP A 603 20.73 6.72 -0.25
C ASP A 603 19.97 6.49 -1.56
N HIS A 604 20.68 6.27 -2.68
CA HIS A 604 20.03 5.94 -3.96
C HIS A 604 19.19 4.65 -3.89
N TYR A 605 19.73 3.59 -3.25
CA TYR A 605 18.97 2.35 -3.11
C TYR A 605 17.80 2.47 -2.11
N GLU A 606 17.90 3.38 -1.13
CA GLU A 606 16.77 3.68 -0.24
C GLU A 606 15.64 4.39 -0.99
N GLU A 607 15.97 5.36 -1.86
CA GLU A 607 15.00 6.01 -2.77
C GLU A 607 14.28 4.99 -3.66
N LEU A 608 15.02 4.04 -4.24
CA LEU A 608 14.43 2.94 -5.03
C LEU A 608 13.52 2.04 -4.17
N CYS A 609 13.91 1.73 -2.93
CA CYS A 609 13.09 0.96 -2.00
C CYS A 609 11.78 1.68 -1.64
N GLU A 610 11.84 2.99 -1.42
CA GLU A 610 10.66 3.81 -1.16
C GLU A 610 9.73 3.83 -2.38
N HIS A 611 10.27 4.05 -3.57
CA HIS A 611 9.52 4.01 -4.82
C HIS A 611 8.83 2.65 -5.01
N CYS A 612 9.55 1.54 -4.87
CA CYS A 612 8.99 0.20 -5.00
C CYS A 612 7.87 -0.07 -3.98
N SER A 613 8.03 0.40 -2.73
CA SER A 613 7.01 0.25 -1.70
C SER A 613 5.76 1.07 -1.99
N GLN A 614 5.91 2.27 -2.56
CA GLN A 614 4.78 3.12 -2.98
C GLN A 614 4.04 2.51 -4.17
N MET A 615 4.77 1.99 -5.17
CA MET A 615 4.19 1.37 -6.35
C MET A 615 3.45 0.07 -6.01
N GLU A 616 4.01 -0.77 -5.12
CA GLU A 616 3.32 -1.94 -4.58
C GLU A 616 1.99 -1.57 -3.91
N GLN A 617 1.99 -0.53 -3.09
CA GLN A 617 0.76 -0.06 -2.45
C GLN A 617 -0.26 0.49 -3.45
N THR A 618 0.21 1.21 -4.47
CA THR A 618 -0.63 1.75 -5.54
C THR A 618 -1.25 0.62 -6.37
N ALA A 619 -0.47 -0.41 -6.70
CA ALA A 619 -0.95 -1.61 -7.39
C ALA A 619 -2.03 -2.34 -6.57
N GLN A 620 -1.85 -2.49 -5.26
CA GLN A 620 -2.87 -3.08 -4.37
C GLN A 620 -4.16 -2.26 -4.32
N TYR A 621 -4.09 -0.94 -4.41
CA TYR A 621 -5.31 -0.12 -4.49
C TYR A 621 -6.05 -0.32 -5.81
N ALA A 622 -5.34 -0.40 -6.94
CA ALA A 622 -5.93 -0.68 -8.24
C ALA A 622 -6.58 -2.08 -8.28
N GLU A 623 -5.91 -3.10 -7.74
CA GLU A 623 -6.44 -4.45 -7.56
C GLU A 623 -7.76 -4.44 -6.79
N ARG A 624 -7.78 -3.81 -5.59
CA ARG A 624 -8.99 -3.71 -4.77
C ARG A 624 -10.13 -2.99 -5.47
N ASP A 625 -9.83 -1.95 -6.24
CA ASP A 625 -10.85 -1.23 -7.00
C ASP A 625 -11.37 -2.06 -8.16
N SER A 626 -10.55 -2.91 -8.79
CA SER A 626 -11.00 -3.85 -9.83
C SER A 626 -11.90 -4.95 -9.23
N ILE A 627 -11.56 -5.46 -8.04
CA ILE A 627 -12.40 -6.39 -7.26
C ILE A 627 -13.75 -5.75 -6.92
N LYS A 628 -13.74 -4.50 -6.41
CA LYS A 628 -14.98 -3.77 -6.11
C LYS A 628 -15.84 -3.53 -7.34
N TYR A 629 -15.22 -3.18 -8.47
CA TYR A 629 -15.93 -3.01 -9.72
C TYR A 629 -16.67 -4.31 -10.11
N LYS A 630 -15.97 -5.45 -10.10
CA LYS A 630 -16.54 -6.75 -10.42
C LYS A 630 -17.57 -7.22 -9.41
N MET A 631 -17.38 -6.93 -8.14
CA MET A 631 -18.35 -7.21 -7.09
C MET A 631 -19.67 -6.47 -7.32
N VAL A 632 -19.62 -5.17 -7.64
CA VAL A 632 -20.82 -4.38 -7.93
C VAL A 632 -21.50 -4.82 -9.23
N GLU A 633 -20.71 -5.15 -10.26
CA GLU A 633 -21.20 -5.70 -11.52
C GLU A 633 -21.91 -7.05 -11.30
N PHE A 634 -21.33 -7.95 -10.49
CA PHE A 634 -21.92 -9.23 -10.11
C PHE A 634 -23.23 -9.10 -9.35
N MET A 635 -23.34 -8.06 -8.52
CA MET A 635 -24.55 -7.80 -7.69
C MET A 635 -25.61 -6.95 -8.40
N ALA A 636 -25.32 -6.38 -9.57
CA ALA A 636 -26.25 -5.49 -10.29
C ALA A 636 -27.57 -6.19 -10.65
N ASP A 637 -27.51 -7.45 -11.04
CA ASP A 637 -28.69 -8.26 -11.39
C ASP A 637 -29.44 -8.78 -10.15
N LYS A 638 -28.98 -8.51 -8.94
CA LYS A 638 -29.49 -9.02 -7.66
C LYS A 638 -30.14 -7.93 -6.79
N VAL A 639 -30.36 -6.73 -7.34
CA VAL A 639 -31.04 -5.64 -6.64
C VAL A 639 -32.46 -6.08 -6.26
N GLY A 640 -32.82 -5.87 -5.01
CA GLY A 640 -34.10 -6.28 -4.43
C GLY A 640 -34.11 -7.66 -3.79
N LEU A 641 -33.08 -8.49 -3.97
CA LEU A 641 -32.93 -9.79 -3.31
C LEU A 641 -32.40 -9.64 -1.89
N GLU A 642 -32.76 -10.57 -1.02
CA GLU A 642 -32.33 -10.65 0.36
C GLU A 642 -31.29 -11.75 0.55
N PHE A 643 -30.35 -11.52 1.46
CA PHE A 643 -29.26 -12.43 1.77
C PHE A 643 -28.97 -12.44 3.28
N ASP A 644 -28.48 -13.58 3.76
CA ASP A 644 -27.86 -13.66 5.08
C ASP A 644 -26.46 -13.08 4.97
N ALA A 645 -26.06 -12.30 5.98
CA ALA A 645 -24.82 -11.54 5.98
C ALA A 645 -24.33 -11.35 7.41
N HIS A 646 -23.10 -10.90 7.55
CA HIS A 646 -22.56 -10.47 8.83
C HIS A 646 -21.94 -9.07 8.72
N ILE A 647 -21.84 -8.37 9.84
CA ILE A 647 -21.23 -7.04 9.90
C ILE A 647 -19.72 -7.18 9.78
N SER A 648 -19.16 -6.75 8.66
CA SER A 648 -17.71 -6.76 8.36
C SER A 648 -16.99 -5.46 8.76
N GLY A 649 -17.75 -4.37 8.99
CA GLY A 649 -17.19 -3.09 9.36
C GLY A 649 -18.20 -2.16 10.03
N VAL A 650 -17.73 -1.36 11.00
CA VAL A 650 -18.55 -0.34 11.66
C VAL A 650 -17.87 1.01 11.54
N GLN A 651 -18.62 2.01 11.08
CA GLN A 651 -18.13 3.37 10.86
C GLN A 651 -19.17 4.40 11.37
N SER A 652 -18.73 5.65 11.54
CA SER A 652 -19.62 6.73 11.98
C SER A 652 -20.75 7.06 11.00
N TYR A 653 -20.71 6.55 9.79
CA TYR A 653 -21.70 6.78 8.74
C TYR A 653 -22.53 5.53 8.38
N GLY A 654 -22.26 4.38 9.00
CA GLY A 654 -23.04 3.15 8.78
C GLY A 654 -22.27 1.87 9.03
N LEU A 655 -22.86 0.75 8.60
CA LEU A 655 -22.34 -0.61 8.74
C LEU A 655 -21.94 -1.14 7.38
N TYR A 656 -20.79 -1.75 7.28
CA TYR A 656 -20.45 -2.62 6.17
C TYR A 656 -20.93 -4.03 6.50
N CYS A 657 -21.66 -4.62 5.58
CA CYS A 657 -22.16 -5.98 5.71
C CYS A 657 -21.62 -6.83 4.55
N GLU A 658 -21.10 -8.01 4.86
CA GLU A 658 -20.59 -8.99 3.91
C GLU A 658 -21.58 -10.15 3.82
N ILE A 659 -22.03 -10.47 2.60
CA ILE A 659 -22.97 -11.58 2.32
C ILE A 659 -22.27 -12.92 2.54
N ASP A 660 -22.88 -13.84 3.27
CA ASP A 660 -22.25 -15.12 3.63
C ASP A 660 -22.00 -16.05 2.42
N ASP A 661 -22.89 -16.04 1.43
CA ASP A 661 -22.82 -16.92 0.28
C ASP A 661 -21.75 -16.54 -0.76
N ASN A 662 -21.53 -15.23 -0.96
CA ASN A 662 -20.71 -14.73 -2.07
C ASN A 662 -19.71 -13.65 -1.65
N HIS A 663 -19.67 -13.33 -0.36
CA HIS A 663 -18.74 -12.39 0.27
C HIS A 663 -18.70 -10.97 -0.34
N CYS A 664 -19.78 -10.60 -1.05
CA CYS A 664 -19.94 -9.24 -1.53
C CYS A 664 -20.25 -8.30 -0.35
N GLU A 665 -19.43 -7.26 -0.22
CA GLU A 665 -19.57 -6.26 0.84
C GLU A 665 -20.32 -5.03 0.35
N GLY A 666 -21.30 -4.56 1.13
CA GLY A 666 -22.04 -3.34 0.87
C GLY A 666 -22.26 -2.51 2.14
N LEU A 667 -22.71 -1.27 1.95
CA LEU A 667 -22.92 -0.31 3.02
C LEU A 667 -24.41 -0.23 3.37
N VAL A 668 -24.74 -0.42 4.65
CA VAL A 668 -26.00 0.01 5.25
C VAL A 668 -25.76 1.39 5.86
N GLY A 669 -26.35 2.42 5.28
CA GLY A 669 -26.16 3.79 5.74
C GLY A 669 -26.75 4.02 7.14
N MET A 670 -26.16 4.94 7.92
CA MET A 670 -26.68 5.30 9.25
C MET A 670 -28.15 5.74 9.21
N HIS A 671 -28.59 6.34 8.08
CA HIS A 671 -29.97 6.80 7.88
C HIS A 671 -30.96 5.67 7.53
N ASP A 672 -30.41 4.52 7.10
CA ASP A 672 -31.17 3.34 6.71
C ASP A 672 -31.29 2.33 7.86
N LEU A 673 -30.80 2.69 9.05
CA LEU A 673 -30.98 1.92 10.28
C LEU A 673 -32.25 2.36 10.97
N ASP A 674 -33.24 1.50 10.93
CA ASP A 674 -34.55 1.76 11.53
C ASP A 674 -34.57 1.61 13.06
N GLY A 675 -35.58 2.18 13.70
CA GLY A 675 -35.97 1.94 15.10
C GLY A 675 -35.30 2.83 16.13
N ASP A 676 -34.12 3.45 15.87
CA ASP A 676 -33.44 4.33 16.83
C ASP A 676 -32.47 5.31 16.15
N TYR A 677 -31.94 6.26 16.94
CA TYR A 677 -30.80 7.09 16.56
C TYR A 677 -29.51 6.42 17.06
N TYR A 678 -28.63 6.04 16.15
CA TYR A 678 -27.39 5.35 16.48
C TYR A 678 -26.22 6.30 16.61
N GLU A 679 -25.33 6.01 17.56
CA GLU A 679 -24.07 6.72 17.78
C GLU A 679 -22.90 5.73 17.65
N PHE A 680 -21.82 6.19 17.00
CA PHE A 680 -20.63 5.38 16.84
C PHE A 680 -19.76 5.41 18.10
N ASP A 681 -19.56 4.24 18.69
CA ASP A 681 -18.60 4.02 19.76
C ASP A 681 -17.27 3.55 19.14
N GLU A 682 -16.35 4.50 18.98
CA GLU A 682 -15.04 4.24 18.40
C GLU A 682 -14.18 3.26 19.23
N ARG A 683 -14.40 3.18 20.56
CA ARG A 683 -13.63 2.31 21.46
C ARG A 683 -14.03 0.86 21.32
N ASN A 684 -15.31 0.61 21.17
CA ASN A 684 -15.89 -0.73 21.11
C ASN A 684 -16.21 -1.18 19.67
N TYR A 685 -15.94 -0.34 18.67
CA TYR A 685 -16.23 -0.61 17.25
C TYR A 685 -17.69 -1.04 17.01
N CYS A 686 -18.63 -0.32 17.59
CA CYS A 686 -20.06 -0.62 17.46
C CYS A 686 -20.90 0.65 17.26
N LEU A 687 -22.11 0.47 16.71
CA LEU A 687 -23.15 1.48 16.75
C LEU A 687 -24.09 1.17 17.91
N VAL A 688 -24.41 2.18 18.72
CA VAL A 688 -25.29 2.04 19.89
C VAL A 688 -26.50 2.92 19.73
N GLY A 689 -27.69 2.34 19.82
CA GLY A 689 -28.96 3.07 19.80
C GLY A 689 -29.15 3.90 21.07
N ARG A 690 -29.51 5.17 20.91
CA ARG A 690 -29.69 6.11 22.05
C ARG A 690 -30.84 5.70 23.00
N ARG A 691 -31.91 5.18 22.44
CA ARG A 691 -33.13 4.85 23.20
C ARG A 691 -33.19 3.37 23.58
N THR A 692 -32.92 2.51 22.61
CA THR A 692 -33.07 1.05 22.77
C THR A 692 -31.82 0.40 23.37
N HIS A 693 -30.67 1.08 23.33
CA HIS A 693 -29.35 0.53 23.67
C HIS A 693 -28.98 -0.69 22.82
N HIS A 694 -29.71 -0.94 21.71
CA HIS A 694 -29.34 -1.98 20.77
C HIS A 694 -27.98 -1.69 20.17
N LYS A 695 -27.18 -2.74 19.99
CA LYS A 695 -25.82 -2.62 19.49
C LYS A 695 -25.67 -3.39 18.19
N TYR A 696 -25.05 -2.76 17.21
CA TYR A 696 -24.51 -3.41 16.03
C TYR A 696 -22.99 -3.42 16.12
N GLN A 697 -22.37 -4.60 16.09
CA GLN A 697 -20.94 -4.75 16.21
C GLN A 697 -20.39 -5.71 15.15
N LEU A 698 -19.05 -5.68 14.97
CA LEU A 698 -18.37 -6.58 14.04
C LEU A 698 -18.71 -8.04 14.34
N GLY A 699 -19.01 -8.83 13.30
CA GLY A 699 -19.35 -10.25 13.38
C GLY A 699 -20.82 -10.54 13.68
N ASP A 700 -21.66 -9.53 13.92
CA ASP A 700 -23.09 -9.77 14.11
C ASP A 700 -23.73 -10.27 12.83
N ALA A 701 -24.51 -11.37 12.93
CA ALA A 701 -25.32 -11.87 11.85
C ALA A 701 -26.49 -10.91 11.60
N VAL A 702 -26.73 -10.57 10.35
CA VAL A 702 -27.80 -9.68 9.91
C VAL A 702 -28.39 -10.20 8.61
N ARG A 703 -29.67 -9.91 8.37
CA ARG A 703 -30.28 -10.13 7.08
C ARG A 703 -30.32 -8.81 6.32
N ILE A 704 -29.85 -8.81 5.08
CA ILE A 704 -29.77 -7.61 4.25
C ILE A 704 -30.55 -7.78 2.97
N LYS A 705 -30.98 -6.66 2.42
CA LYS A 705 -31.54 -6.55 1.08
C LYS A 705 -30.68 -5.63 0.24
N VAL A 706 -30.37 -6.03 -0.98
CA VAL A 706 -29.61 -5.19 -1.92
C VAL A 706 -30.50 -4.04 -2.38
N ALA A 707 -30.21 -2.84 -1.89
CA ALA A 707 -30.99 -1.64 -2.22
C ALA A 707 -30.57 -1.03 -3.55
N ARG A 708 -29.25 -0.97 -3.80
CA ARG A 708 -28.70 -0.37 -5.02
C ARG A 708 -27.31 -0.90 -5.33
N ALA A 709 -27.04 -1.10 -6.62
CA ALA A 709 -25.69 -1.35 -7.17
C ALA A 709 -25.29 -0.19 -8.08
N ASN A 710 -24.28 0.59 -7.71
CA ASN A 710 -23.78 1.71 -8.49
C ASN A 710 -22.41 1.36 -9.06
N ILE A 711 -22.37 0.91 -10.31
CA ILE A 711 -21.15 0.49 -11.00
C ILE A 711 -20.16 1.64 -11.15
N GLU A 712 -20.65 2.85 -11.47
CA GLU A 712 -19.80 4.04 -11.67
C GLU A 712 -19.06 4.45 -10.39
N LYS A 713 -19.75 4.38 -9.24
CA LYS A 713 -19.16 4.67 -7.92
C LYS A 713 -18.51 3.47 -7.27
N ARG A 714 -18.60 2.28 -7.89
CA ARG A 714 -18.13 1.01 -7.33
C ARG A 714 -18.67 0.78 -5.91
N GLN A 715 -19.99 0.99 -5.74
CA GLN A 715 -20.64 1.00 -4.44
C GLN A 715 -21.91 0.13 -4.45
N LEU A 716 -22.01 -0.71 -3.41
CA LEU A 716 -23.22 -1.46 -3.07
C LEU A 716 -23.87 -0.81 -1.84
N ASP A 717 -25.15 -0.50 -1.95
CA ASP A 717 -25.93 -0.03 -0.82
C ASP A 717 -26.90 -1.14 -0.42
N PHE A 718 -26.92 -1.47 0.86
CA PHE A 718 -27.81 -2.43 1.47
C PHE A 718 -28.75 -1.74 2.44
N ILE A 719 -29.86 -2.39 2.75
CA ILE A 719 -30.72 -2.08 3.90
C ILE A 719 -30.87 -3.34 4.73
N LEU A 720 -31.14 -3.20 6.02
CA LEU A 720 -31.47 -4.35 6.85
C LEU A 720 -32.86 -4.87 6.41
N ALA A 721 -32.98 -6.19 6.30
CA ALA A 721 -34.26 -6.87 6.11
C ALA A 721 -34.75 -7.37 7.48
N ASP A 722 -36.05 -7.21 7.75
CA ASP A 722 -36.71 -7.60 9.01
C ASP A 722 -36.67 -9.11 9.27
#